data_b9cb5ab0f6f9d84d347eef17c1cbe585
#
_entry.id   b9cb5ab0f6f9d84d347eef17c1cbe585
#
_cell.length_a   1.000
_cell.length_b   1.000
_cell.length_c   1.000
_cell.angle_alpha   90.00
_cell.angle_beta   90.00
_cell.angle_gamma   90.00
#
_symmetry.space_group_name_H-M   'P 1'
#
loop_
_entity.id
_entity.type
_entity.pdbx_description
1 polymer ?
#
loop_
_entity_poly.entity_id
_entity_poly.type
_entity_poly.pdbx_seq_one_letter_code
_entity_poly.pdbx_strand_id
1 'polypeptide(L)'
;NIMNGGSGSVVNVNATGEPLSKVSTIENGTKVEKYYRTVDVKDDGTLVPNAVAQTPASLSLVNVAQTDVNKQTQTPRILGNVANGVKDNDAVNVSQLNAAKVKYFSVNSSDAGNINNDGATGTDAIAIGPSAVSNAVGSVALGKDAKANGDFTVALGGGNWQFKGAQANGVGTTALGTYTRTKENTNYQTAIGFGSKTEAQSATAIGYNAAASGQDSIALGTGASSAGQDALTFGRNSQANGNSSLAIGLGAQANSDSVISLGYQANNGSTNNNQGVAIGWAAGMQSNGLNNVGVGTNAGRQVIGNNNTSLGNGAGNIANTKIYTSESIMLGTGAKVVGSSATKSIDNVIAIGKNTSGSASSAIAVGINAGSSAENGVAIGPNSNTSAYNGIALGSFSEASTKASVSGYNVNTNRTDKYAGLTDIALTSKLGAVSVGNSTMTRQITGVAAGTNDTDAVNIAQLKSVNLAFTGNTGSGDVNLANSKLSINGDNTYIKTAANGKQLTISPNVQNITLNNGRASASTGLADASNVAQAINNVVSGVQLDIIANKGTKTGSVNLSNQKLTVTGGNGIRTDIYSNTSGQNLVIGLEPELVKATTKGIGLTGDTGSTGLKYLKDGDATFKVAGDGNLVTTAGSAAGVKV
;
A
#
# COMPACT_ATOMS: atom_id res chain seq x y z
N ASN A 1 -39.56 -1.12 -18.45
CA ASN A 1 -39.81 0.02 -19.34
C ASN A 1 -41.03 0.87 -18.94
N ILE A 2 -41.11 1.22 -17.65
CA ILE A 2 -42.10 2.22 -17.16
C ILE A 2 -41.46 3.63 -17.16
N MET A 3 -40.29 3.76 -17.70
CA MET A 3 -39.41 4.94 -17.48
C MET A 3 -39.39 5.93 -18.66
N ASN A 4 -40.02 5.66 -19.75
CA ASN A 4 -40.02 6.55 -20.92
C ASN A 4 -41.42 6.97 -21.30
N GLY A 5 -41.90 8.04 -20.61
CA GLY A 5 -42.81 9.01 -21.23
C GLY A 5 -44.18 8.54 -21.73
N GLY A 6 -44.71 7.42 -21.25
CA GLY A 6 -46.12 7.05 -21.53
C GLY A 6 -47.05 7.80 -20.57
N SER A 7 -48.20 8.23 -21.07
CA SER A 7 -49.26 8.83 -20.21
C SER A 7 -49.58 7.91 -19.03
N GLY A 8 -49.38 8.39 -17.80
CA GLY A 8 -49.57 7.63 -16.57
C GLY A 8 -48.32 7.04 -15.91
N SER A 9 -47.11 7.43 -16.31
CA SER A 9 -45.86 6.95 -15.71
C SER A 9 -45.61 7.56 -14.32
N VAL A 10 -45.09 6.72 -13.41
CA VAL A 10 -44.58 7.14 -12.10
C VAL A 10 -43.14 7.59 -12.27
N VAL A 11 -42.82 8.81 -11.87
CA VAL A 11 -41.46 9.35 -12.00
C VAL A 11 -40.97 9.86 -10.63
N ASN A 12 -39.67 9.69 -10.36
CA ASN A 12 -39.01 10.39 -9.27
C ASN A 12 -38.86 11.87 -9.67
N VAL A 13 -39.04 12.77 -8.73
CA VAL A 13 -38.80 14.21 -8.94
C VAL A 13 -37.87 14.75 -7.87
N ASN A 14 -37.06 15.77 -8.21
CA ASN A 14 -36.23 16.50 -7.24
C ASN A 14 -37.10 17.47 -6.39
N ALA A 15 -36.45 18.24 -5.52
CA ALA A 15 -37.12 19.21 -4.64
C ALA A 15 -37.86 20.33 -5.39
N THR A 16 -37.54 20.61 -6.63
CA THR A 16 -38.19 21.59 -7.51
C THR A 16 -39.30 20.99 -8.37
N GLY A 17 -39.55 19.67 -8.25
CA GLY A 17 -40.59 18.96 -9.00
C GLY A 17 -40.17 18.51 -10.42
N GLU A 18 -38.89 18.63 -10.76
CA GLU A 18 -38.39 18.17 -12.08
C GLU A 18 -38.26 16.65 -12.12
N PRO A 19 -38.69 16.00 -13.20
CA PRO A 19 -38.61 14.55 -13.34
C PRO A 19 -37.17 14.06 -13.40
N LEU A 20 -36.91 12.96 -12.71
CA LEU A 20 -35.59 12.33 -12.63
C LEU A 20 -35.57 10.98 -13.34
N SER A 21 -34.50 10.76 -14.10
CA SER A 21 -34.14 9.48 -14.68
C SER A 21 -32.99 8.84 -13.92
N LYS A 22 -33.09 7.53 -13.71
CA LYS A 22 -32.06 6.74 -13.02
C LYS A 22 -31.00 6.31 -14.03
N VAL A 23 -29.76 6.64 -13.79
CA VAL A 23 -28.62 6.28 -14.65
C VAL A 23 -27.64 5.44 -13.84
N SER A 24 -27.20 4.34 -14.45
CA SER A 24 -26.16 3.47 -13.90
C SER A 24 -24.81 3.87 -14.46
N THR A 25 -23.87 4.24 -13.62
CA THR A 25 -22.48 4.57 -13.98
C THR A 25 -21.52 3.60 -13.30
N ILE A 26 -20.34 3.44 -13.88
CA ILE A 26 -19.26 2.68 -13.23
C ILE A 26 -18.30 3.69 -12.62
N GLU A 27 -18.21 3.74 -11.30
CA GLU A 27 -17.24 4.55 -10.55
C GLU A 27 -16.29 3.61 -9.83
N ASN A 28 -14.99 3.74 -10.10
CA ASN A 28 -13.95 2.88 -9.52
C ASN A 28 -14.21 1.37 -9.67
N GLY A 29 -14.75 0.96 -10.81
CA GLY A 29 -15.07 -0.45 -11.10
C GLY A 29 -16.37 -0.95 -10.47
N THR A 30 -17.11 -0.13 -9.77
CA THR A 30 -18.39 -0.48 -9.11
C THR A 30 -19.56 0.19 -9.83
N LYS A 31 -20.62 -0.59 -10.09
CA LYS A 31 -21.87 -0.06 -10.65
C LYS A 31 -22.57 0.80 -9.59
N VAL A 32 -22.64 2.10 -9.83
CA VAL A 32 -23.36 3.06 -8.99
C VAL A 32 -24.60 3.56 -9.74
N GLU A 33 -25.72 3.61 -9.05
CA GLU A 33 -26.98 4.13 -9.58
C GLU A 33 -27.24 5.53 -8.98
N LYS A 34 -27.34 6.53 -9.84
CA LYS A 34 -27.63 7.91 -9.47
C LYS A 34 -28.83 8.43 -10.26
N TYR A 35 -29.51 9.43 -9.72
CA TYR A 35 -30.61 10.10 -10.40
C TYR A 35 -30.12 11.42 -11.00
N TYR A 36 -30.56 11.70 -12.22
CA TYR A 36 -30.30 12.94 -12.93
C TYR A 36 -31.61 13.49 -13.49
N ARG A 37 -31.75 14.81 -13.72
CA ARG A 37 -32.93 15.33 -14.38
C ARG A 37 -33.11 14.63 -15.71
N THR A 38 -34.34 14.27 -16.05
CA THR A 38 -34.63 13.53 -17.29
C THR A 38 -34.11 14.26 -18.55
N VAL A 39 -34.10 15.61 -18.52
CA VAL A 39 -33.54 16.45 -19.58
C VAL A 39 -32.01 16.39 -19.71
N ASP A 40 -31.34 15.93 -18.68
CA ASP A 40 -29.87 15.77 -18.64
C ASP A 40 -29.44 14.36 -19.06
N VAL A 41 -30.39 13.47 -19.40
CA VAL A 41 -30.15 12.11 -19.88
C VAL A 41 -30.57 12.02 -21.34
N LYS A 42 -29.64 11.66 -22.22
CA LYS A 42 -29.92 11.50 -23.66
C LYS A 42 -30.69 10.21 -23.92
N ASP A 43 -31.26 10.08 -25.12
CA ASP A 43 -32.05 8.91 -25.54
C ASP A 43 -31.24 7.60 -25.50
N ASP A 44 -29.93 7.67 -25.64
CA ASP A 44 -28.99 6.54 -25.51
C ASP A 44 -28.63 6.18 -24.07
N GLY A 45 -29.18 6.90 -23.08
CA GLY A 45 -28.93 6.69 -21.65
C GLY A 45 -27.66 7.37 -21.12
N THR A 46 -26.90 8.08 -21.95
CA THR A 46 -25.71 8.84 -21.53
C THR A 46 -26.09 10.21 -21.01
N LEU A 47 -25.21 10.81 -20.21
CA LEU A 47 -25.45 12.13 -19.61
C LEU A 47 -25.00 13.26 -20.56
N VAL A 48 -25.70 14.39 -20.51
CA VAL A 48 -25.20 15.62 -21.12
C VAL A 48 -23.97 16.14 -20.34
N PRO A 49 -23.08 16.93 -20.98
CA PRO A 49 -21.95 17.55 -20.29
C PRO A 49 -22.41 18.33 -19.06
N ASN A 50 -21.71 18.18 -17.93
CA ASN A 50 -21.99 18.83 -16.66
C ASN A 50 -23.34 18.45 -15.97
N ALA A 51 -23.93 17.31 -16.31
CA ALA A 51 -25.09 16.80 -15.58
C ALA A 51 -24.77 16.56 -14.11
N VAL A 52 -25.60 17.09 -13.21
CA VAL A 52 -25.43 16.97 -11.77
C VAL A 52 -26.39 15.93 -11.22
N ALA A 53 -25.84 14.99 -10.44
CA ALA A 53 -26.64 14.00 -9.74
C ALA A 53 -27.62 14.68 -8.77
N GLN A 54 -28.87 14.24 -8.77
CA GLN A 54 -29.98 14.77 -7.99
C GLN A 54 -30.40 13.76 -6.92
N THR A 55 -30.91 14.27 -5.83
CA THR A 55 -31.58 13.42 -4.84
C THR A 55 -33.07 13.41 -5.14
N PRO A 56 -33.72 12.23 -5.29
CA PRO A 56 -35.16 12.16 -5.42
C PRO A 56 -35.83 12.75 -4.16
N ALA A 57 -36.67 13.75 -4.34
CA ALA A 57 -37.44 14.37 -3.27
C ALA A 57 -38.80 13.72 -3.09
N SER A 58 -39.42 13.25 -4.19
CA SER A 58 -40.69 12.56 -4.15
C SER A 58 -40.94 11.69 -5.38
N LEU A 59 -41.96 10.84 -5.25
CA LEU A 59 -42.54 10.09 -6.36
C LEU A 59 -43.83 10.80 -6.78
N SER A 60 -43.94 11.23 -8.02
CA SER A 60 -45.12 11.91 -8.51
C SER A 60 -45.83 11.06 -9.56
N LEU A 61 -47.15 10.93 -9.44
CA LEU A 61 -48.02 10.41 -10.48
C LEU A 61 -48.36 11.57 -11.43
N VAL A 62 -47.66 11.68 -12.54
CA VAL A 62 -47.90 12.76 -13.51
C VAL A 62 -48.47 12.20 -14.79
N ASN A 63 -49.49 12.86 -15.35
CA ASN A 63 -49.86 12.71 -16.74
C ASN A 63 -48.83 13.52 -17.56
N VAL A 64 -48.02 12.85 -18.35
CA VAL A 64 -46.89 13.45 -19.10
C VAL A 64 -47.37 14.52 -20.12
N ALA A 65 -48.64 14.62 -20.38
CA ALA A 65 -49.23 15.61 -21.29
C ALA A 65 -49.57 16.97 -20.60
N GLN A 66 -49.36 17.14 -19.28
CA GLN A 66 -49.63 18.41 -18.60
C GLN A 66 -48.42 18.88 -17.81
N THR A 67 -47.75 19.85 -18.34
CA THR A 67 -46.58 20.53 -17.77
C THR A 67 -46.90 21.52 -16.67
N ASP A 68 -48.17 21.67 -16.25
CA ASP A 68 -48.60 22.63 -15.23
C ASP A 68 -49.50 21.94 -14.20
N VAL A 69 -48.95 21.53 -13.06
CA VAL A 69 -49.64 20.90 -11.94
C VAL A 69 -50.65 21.86 -11.25
N ASN A 70 -50.57 23.16 -11.52
CA ASN A 70 -51.44 24.17 -10.93
C ASN A 70 -52.74 24.40 -11.72
N LYS A 71 -52.96 23.71 -12.81
CA LYS A 71 -54.21 23.87 -13.64
C LYS A 71 -55.21 22.73 -13.53
N GLN A 72 -55.07 21.82 -12.55
CA GLN A 72 -56.14 20.86 -12.25
C GLN A 72 -57.16 21.45 -11.30
N THR A 73 -57.79 22.55 -11.65
CA THR A 73 -59.09 22.91 -11.10
C THR A 73 -60.15 22.09 -11.84
N GLN A 74 -60.41 20.89 -11.35
CA GLN A 74 -61.66 20.24 -11.67
C GLN A 74 -62.78 21.02 -10.97
N THR A 75 -63.37 21.96 -11.65
CA THR A 75 -64.59 22.59 -11.21
C THR A 75 -65.70 21.53 -11.22
N PRO A 76 -66.30 21.19 -10.04
CA PRO A 76 -67.37 20.23 -9.98
C PRO A 76 -68.55 20.77 -10.81
N ARG A 77 -69.05 19.92 -11.73
CA ARG A 77 -70.29 20.26 -12.45
C ARG A 77 -71.49 19.85 -11.59
N ILE A 78 -72.31 20.80 -11.24
CA ILE A 78 -73.54 20.57 -10.51
C ILE A 78 -74.65 20.33 -11.53
N LEU A 79 -75.31 19.16 -11.43
CA LEU A 79 -76.63 18.95 -12.07
C LEU A 79 -77.65 19.55 -11.16
N GLY A 80 -78.06 20.81 -11.44
CA GLY A 80 -79.07 21.52 -10.66
C GLY A 80 -80.49 21.21 -11.12
N ASN A 81 -81.47 21.51 -10.26
CA ASN A 81 -82.91 21.39 -10.53
C ASN A 81 -83.44 19.98 -10.86
N VAL A 82 -82.80 18.97 -10.32
CA VAL A 82 -83.32 17.60 -10.38
C VAL A 82 -84.45 17.51 -9.35
N ALA A 83 -85.71 17.38 -9.85
CA ALA A 83 -86.82 17.11 -9.02
C ALA A 83 -86.72 15.78 -8.27
N ASN A 84 -87.48 15.58 -7.21
CA ASN A 84 -87.55 14.29 -6.55
C ASN A 84 -88.03 13.24 -7.53
N GLY A 85 -87.20 12.20 -7.77
CA GLY A 85 -87.61 11.01 -8.50
C GLY A 85 -88.78 10.36 -7.74
N VAL A 86 -89.82 9.99 -8.49
CA VAL A 86 -91.01 9.35 -7.96
C VAL A 86 -91.14 7.91 -8.43
N LYS A 87 -90.48 7.57 -9.52
CA LYS A 87 -90.44 6.24 -10.11
C LYS A 87 -89.05 5.72 -10.09
N ASP A 88 -88.93 4.42 -10.14
CA ASP A 88 -87.64 3.74 -10.12
C ASP A 88 -86.63 4.19 -11.21
N ASN A 89 -87.13 4.82 -12.28
CA ASN A 89 -86.34 5.34 -13.40
C ASN A 89 -86.10 6.86 -13.33
N ASP A 90 -86.52 7.53 -12.27
CA ASP A 90 -86.31 8.98 -12.11
C ASP A 90 -84.92 9.30 -11.57
N ALA A 91 -84.35 10.41 -11.99
CA ALA A 91 -83.10 10.87 -11.44
C ALA A 91 -83.29 11.20 -9.93
N VAL A 92 -82.49 10.69 -9.06
CA VAL A 92 -82.45 10.95 -7.66
C VAL A 92 -81.78 12.30 -7.42
N ASN A 93 -82.48 13.23 -6.81
CA ASN A 93 -81.92 14.52 -6.38
C ASN A 93 -81.19 14.37 -5.04
N VAL A 94 -80.41 15.40 -4.65
CA VAL A 94 -79.63 15.41 -3.41
C VAL A 94 -80.53 15.16 -2.18
N SER A 95 -81.79 15.59 -2.18
CA SER A 95 -82.69 15.32 -1.10
C SER A 95 -83.07 13.86 -0.95
N GLN A 96 -83.29 13.18 -2.07
CA GLN A 96 -83.53 11.72 -2.11
C GLN A 96 -82.26 10.91 -1.83
N LEU A 97 -81.15 11.40 -2.32
CA LEU A 97 -79.83 10.78 -2.01
C LEU A 97 -79.49 10.94 -0.53
N ASN A 98 -79.82 12.09 0.05
CA ASN A 98 -79.69 12.34 1.51
C ASN A 98 -80.62 11.48 2.32
N ALA A 99 -81.84 11.19 1.76
CA ALA A 99 -82.82 10.29 2.38
C ALA A 99 -82.54 8.81 2.10
N ALA A 100 -81.83 8.52 1.05
CA ALA A 100 -81.31 7.17 0.75
C ALA A 100 -80.12 6.90 1.60
N LYS A 101 -80.16 5.89 2.43
CA LYS A 101 -78.94 5.40 3.14
C LYS A 101 -77.82 5.21 2.14
N VAL A 102 -76.71 5.86 2.33
CA VAL A 102 -75.52 5.70 1.51
C VAL A 102 -75.22 4.22 1.39
N LYS A 103 -75.31 3.66 0.17
CA LYS A 103 -74.94 2.26 -0.07
C LYS A 103 -73.48 2.06 0.23
N TYR A 104 -73.16 0.98 0.90
CA TYR A 104 -71.80 0.61 1.29
C TYR A 104 -71.14 1.45 2.41
N PHE A 105 -71.93 2.33 3.08
CA PHE A 105 -71.48 3.02 4.28
C PHE A 105 -72.31 2.50 5.47
N SER A 106 -71.67 1.74 6.35
CA SER A 106 -72.35 1.15 7.53
C SER A 106 -71.41 1.21 8.74
N VAL A 107 -71.92 1.63 9.85
CA VAL A 107 -71.25 1.63 11.19
C VAL A 107 -72.09 0.79 12.12
N ASN A 108 -71.55 -0.31 12.62
CA ASN A 108 -72.19 -1.14 13.64
C ASN A 108 -71.49 -0.86 14.98
N SER A 109 -72.06 -0.06 15.85
CA SER A 109 -71.49 0.30 17.14
C SER A 109 -72.58 0.67 18.14
N SER A 110 -72.33 0.33 19.38
CA SER A 110 -73.13 0.79 20.52
C SER A 110 -72.52 2.02 21.23
N ASP A 111 -71.41 2.54 20.71
CA ASP A 111 -70.70 3.70 21.24
C ASP A 111 -71.47 4.95 20.89
N ALA A 112 -71.74 5.81 21.92
CA ALA A 112 -72.53 7.00 21.76
C ALA A 112 -71.81 8.23 21.17
N GLY A 113 -70.46 8.13 21.09
CA GLY A 113 -69.64 9.22 20.52
C GLY A 113 -69.87 9.38 19.03
N ASN A 114 -70.03 10.57 18.52
CA ASN A 114 -70.32 10.92 17.12
C ASN A 114 -71.62 10.28 16.54
N ILE A 115 -72.51 9.81 17.41
CA ILE A 115 -73.79 9.21 16.97
C ILE A 115 -74.72 10.25 16.28
N ASN A 116 -74.61 11.51 16.66
CA ASN A 116 -75.35 12.60 16.09
C ASN A 116 -74.65 13.29 14.90
N ASN A 117 -73.58 12.72 14.39
CA ASN A 117 -72.69 13.33 13.36
C ASN A 117 -72.07 14.66 13.82
N ASP A 118 -71.83 14.81 15.12
CA ASP A 118 -71.28 16.00 15.78
C ASP A 118 -69.78 15.94 16.05
N GLY A 119 -69.14 14.90 15.61
CA GLY A 119 -67.70 14.73 15.74
C GLY A 119 -66.82 15.61 14.82
N ALA A 120 -67.42 16.20 13.76
CA ALA A 120 -66.76 17.17 12.91
C ALA A 120 -67.16 18.60 13.34
N THR A 121 -66.31 19.28 14.09
CA THR A 121 -66.48 20.62 14.59
C THR A 121 -65.65 21.71 13.93
N GLY A 122 -64.59 21.30 13.19
CA GLY A 122 -63.74 22.18 12.37
C GLY A 122 -64.44 22.57 11.06
N THR A 123 -64.14 23.76 10.52
CA THR A 123 -64.61 24.16 9.18
C THR A 123 -64.10 23.15 8.14
N ASP A 124 -64.96 22.70 7.24
CA ASP A 124 -64.66 21.72 6.19
C ASP A 124 -64.12 20.35 6.69
N ALA A 125 -64.42 20.02 7.97
CA ALA A 125 -63.97 18.79 8.60
C ALA A 125 -64.89 17.60 8.33
N ILE A 126 -64.32 16.38 8.34
CA ILE A 126 -65.02 15.10 8.18
C ILE A 126 -64.72 14.19 9.37
N ALA A 127 -65.76 13.72 10.07
CA ALA A 127 -65.62 12.71 11.12
C ALA A 127 -66.56 11.54 10.87
N ILE A 128 -66.03 10.34 10.65
CA ILE A 128 -66.80 9.13 10.36
C ILE A 128 -66.38 8.03 11.32
N GLY A 129 -67.34 7.51 12.06
CA GLY A 129 -67.13 6.39 13.00
C GLY A 129 -67.46 6.76 14.45
N PRO A 130 -67.69 5.75 15.32
CA PRO A 130 -67.96 5.96 16.73
C PRO A 130 -66.85 6.73 17.42
N SER A 131 -67.16 7.78 18.16
CA SER A 131 -66.21 8.67 18.86
C SER A 131 -65.09 9.25 17.94
N ALA A 132 -65.31 9.29 16.62
CA ALA A 132 -64.43 10.01 15.71
C ALA A 132 -64.56 11.52 15.96
N VAL A 133 -63.42 12.22 16.00
CA VAL A 133 -63.36 13.67 16.27
C VAL A 133 -62.50 14.37 15.22
N SER A 134 -63.03 15.35 14.56
CA SER A 134 -62.35 16.20 13.60
C SER A 134 -62.63 17.65 13.92
N ASN A 135 -61.76 18.29 14.68
CA ASN A 135 -62.01 19.60 15.32
C ASN A 135 -61.22 20.77 14.70
N ALA A 136 -60.47 20.50 13.61
CA ALA A 136 -59.62 21.47 12.95
C ALA A 136 -60.04 21.68 11.49
N VAL A 137 -59.62 22.78 10.88
CA VAL A 137 -59.99 23.17 9.51
C VAL A 137 -59.51 22.13 8.48
N GLY A 138 -60.39 21.68 7.60
CA GLY A 138 -60.10 20.76 6.54
C GLY A 138 -59.58 19.39 7.01
N SER A 139 -59.88 19.02 8.25
CA SER A 139 -59.39 17.76 8.83
C SER A 139 -60.34 16.59 8.56
N VAL A 140 -59.80 15.36 8.53
CA VAL A 140 -60.54 14.13 8.28
C VAL A 140 -60.22 13.08 9.34
N ALA A 141 -61.21 12.64 10.08
CA ALA A 141 -61.13 11.53 11.02
C ALA A 141 -62.03 10.38 10.59
N LEU A 142 -61.47 9.21 10.30
CA LEU A 142 -62.21 8.01 9.91
C LEU A 142 -61.84 6.80 10.75
N GLY A 143 -62.78 6.27 11.46
CA GLY A 143 -62.62 5.10 12.31
C GLY A 143 -63.02 5.37 13.75
N LYS A 144 -63.32 4.30 14.53
CA LYS A 144 -63.62 4.42 15.95
C LYS A 144 -62.49 5.09 16.71
N ASP A 145 -62.80 6.12 17.53
CA ASP A 145 -61.83 6.90 18.32
C ASP A 145 -60.74 7.60 17.47
N ALA A 146 -60.88 7.73 16.14
CA ALA A 146 -59.99 8.49 15.32
C ALA A 146 -60.06 9.98 15.65
N LYS A 147 -58.91 10.67 15.74
CA LYS A 147 -58.85 12.11 16.12
C LYS A 147 -57.99 12.88 15.12
N ALA A 148 -58.56 13.87 14.48
CA ALA A 148 -57.89 14.82 13.61
C ALA A 148 -57.96 16.22 14.28
N ASN A 149 -56.90 16.57 15.00
CA ASN A 149 -56.87 17.77 15.87
C ASN A 149 -56.07 18.95 15.26
N GLY A 150 -55.40 18.77 14.16
CA GLY A 150 -54.67 19.82 13.44
C GLY A 150 -55.34 20.18 12.13
N ASP A 151 -55.13 21.39 11.62
CA ASP A 151 -55.62 21.80 10.29
C ASP A 151 -55.06 20.95 9.18
N PHE A 152 -55.89 20.63 8.19
CA PHE A 152 -55.53 19.84 7.02
C PHE A 152 -54.95 18.47 7.37
N THR A 153 -55.46 17.82 8.41
CA THR A 153 -54.96 16.50 8.85
C THR A 153 -55.85 15.36 8.42
N VAL A 154 -55.24 14.17 8.34
CA VAL A 154 -55.94 12.92 8.07
C VAL A 154 -55.66 11.92 9.18
N ALA A 155 -56.64 11.49 9.91
CA ALA A 155 -56.60 10.42 10.90
C ALA A 155 -57.50 9.27 10.44
N LEU A 156 -56.93 8.20 9.93
CA LEU A 156 -57.64 7.02 9.43
C LEU A 156 -57.21 5.76 10.19
N GLY A 157 -58.05 5.23 11.00
CA GLY A 157 -57.80 3.98 11.75
C GLY A 157 -58.65 3.89 13.00
N GLY A 158 -59.38 2.77 13.15
CA GLY A 158 -60.25 2.55 14.28
C GLY A 158 -59.52 2.02 15.52
N GLY A 159 -59.96 2.44 16.67
CA GLY A 159 -59.51 1.94 17.97
C GLY A 159 -60.38 0.82 18.52
N ASN A 160 -60.00 0.27 19.65
CA ASN A 160 -60.74 -0.68 20.45
C ASN A 160 -60.56 -0.38 21.93
N TRP A 161 -61.01 -1.25 22.83
CA TRP A 161 -60.84 -1.07 24.26
C TRP A 161 -59.39 -0.99 24.75
N GLN A 162 -58.47 -1.52 24.00
CA GLN A 162 -57.05 -1.58 24.33
C GLN A 162 -56.21 -0.49 23.59
N PHE A 163 -56.52 -0.23 22.34
CA PHE A 163 -55.78 0.68 21.49
C PHE A 163 -56.68 1.84 21.03
N LYS A 164 -56.17 3.04 21.07
CA LYS A 164 -56.85 4.25 20.54
C LYS A 164 -56.92 4.17 19.01
N GLY A 165 -57.86 4.91 18.44
CA GLY A 165 -57.89 5.18 17.00
C GLY A 165 -56.67 6.00 16.54
N ALA A 166 -56.57 6.24 15.25
CA ALA A 166 -55.54 7.10 14.67
C ALA A 166 -55.63 8.51 15.23
N GLN A 167 -54.51 9.15 15.59
CA GLN A 167 -54.46 10.51 16.14
C GLN A 167 -53.53 11.40 15.32
N ALA A 168 -54.06 12.31 14.53
CA ALA A 168 -53.36 13.32 13.76
C ALA A 168 -53.47 14.68 14.47
N ASN A 169 -52.37 15.18 15.04
CA ASN A 169 -52.41 16.28 16.00
C ASN A 169 -51.75 17.58 15.53
N GLY A 170 -50.96 17.62 14.52
CA GLY A 170 -50.30 18.83 13.99
C GLY A 170 -50.88 19.26 12.65
N VAL A 171 -50.59 20.45 12.19
CA VAL A 171 -51.04 20.98 10.91
C VAL A 171 -50.44 20.13 9.77
N GLY A 172 -51.26 19.75 8.79
CA GLY A 172 -50.80 18.98 7.61
C GLY A 172 -50.31 17.58 7.93
N THR A 173 -50.82 16.96 9.02
CA THR A 173 -50.32 15.62 9.42
C THR A 173 -51.23 14.50 8.91
N THR A 174 -50.63 13.32 8.72
CA THR A 174 -51.34 12.10 8.35
C THR A 174 -51.07 11.00 9.37
N ALA A 175 -52.13 10.46 9.97
CA ALA A 175 -52.09 9.29 10.84
C ALA A 175 -52.96 8.18 10.24
N LEU A 176 -52.35 7.09 9.71
CA LEU A 176 -53.06 5.98 9.07
C LEU A 176 -52.76 4.66 9.77
N GLY A 177 -53.73 4.14 10.48
CA GLY A 177 -53.63 2.85 11.21
C GLY A 177 -54.11 2.98 12.64
N THR A 178 -54.50 1.86 13.25
CA THR A 178 -54.89 1.79 14.67
C THR A 178 -53.69 2.14 15.55
N TYR A 179 -53.89 2.90 16.61
CA TYR A 179 -52.87 3.33 17.59
C TYR A 179 -51.77 4.19 16.96
N THR A 180 -51.96 4.67 15.73
CA THR A 180 -51.07 5.60 15.05
C THR A 180 -51.15 6.98 15.66
N ARG A 181 -50.04 7.70 15.83
CA ARG A 181 -50.02 8.99 16.49
C ARG A 181 -48.97 9.93 15.88
N THR A 182 -49.40 11.15 15.59
CA THR A 182 -48.52 12.30 15.39
C THR A 182 -48.47 13.16 16.64
N LYS A 183 -47.38 13.86 16.91
CA LYS A 183 -47.19 14.68 18.09
C LYS A 183 -47.98 15.98 17.96
N GLU A 184 -48.53 16.45 19.10
CA GLU A 184 -49.19 17.75 19.19
C GLU A 184 -48.23 18.91 18.97
N ASN A 185 -48.73 20.01 18.41
CA ASN A 185 -47.97 21.24 18.13
C ASN A 185 -46.71 21.02 17.23
N THR A 186 -46.71 19.98 16.44
CA THR A 186 -45.67 19.74 15.39
C THR A 186 -46.38 19.45 14.08
N ASN A 187 -45.83 19.97 12.96
CA ASN A 187 -46.53 20.01 11.68
C ASN A 187 -45.92 19.05 10.65
N TYR A 188 -46.67 18.78 9.58
CA TYR A 188 -46.22 18.03 8.38
C TYR A 188 -45.74 16.62 8.67
N GLN A 189 -46.31 15.97 9.67
CA GLN A 189 -45.95 14.62 10.06
C GLN A 189 -46.74 13.56 9.26
N THR A 190 -46.12 12.43 8.99
CA THR A 190 -46.79 11.26 8.38
C THR A 190 -46.53 10.02 9.20
N ALA A 191 -47.56 9.43 9.79
CA ALA A 191 -47.49 8.17 10.53
C ALA A 191 -48.42 7.14 9.90
N ILE A 192 -47.90 6.04 9.38
CA ILE A 192 -48.66 4.99 8.69
C ILE A 192 -48.31 3.61 9.25
N GLY A 193 -49.32 2.88 9.71
CA GLY A 193 -49.16 1.53 10.24
C GLY A 193 -49.58 1.43 11.70
N PHE A 194 -49.94 0.22 12.16
CA PHE A 194 -50.34 0.02 13.56
C PHE A 194 -49.24 0.48 14.51
N GLY A 195 -49.58 1.34 15.47
CA GLY A 195 -48.67 1.83 16.51
C GLY A 195 -47.52 2.72 15.97
N SER A 196 -47.55 3.12 14.70
CA SER A 196 -46.54 4.04 14.18
C SER A 196 -46.71 5.43 14.85
N LYS A 197 -45.59 6.11 15.07
CA LYS A 197 -45.57 7.40 15.73
C LYS A 197 -44.56 8.38 15.15
N THR A 198 -44.91 9.63 15.11
CA THR A 198 -44.04 10.75 14.81
C THR A 198 -44.00 11.73 15.95
N GLU A 199 -42.82 12.25 16.29
CA GLU A 199 -42.68 13.13 17.47
C GLU A 199 -41.99 14.46 17.15
N ALA A 200 -41.70 14.73 15.87
CA ALA A 200 -41.03 15.95 15.43
C ALA A 200 -41.63 16.48 14.13
N GLN A 201 -41.33 17.73 13.81
CA GLN A 201 -41.77 18.40 12.59
C GLN A 201 -41.28 17.66 11.36
N SER A 202 -42.11 17.56 10.34
CA SER A 202 -41.83 16.90 9.04
C SER A 202 -41.42 15.43 9.15
N ALA A 203 -41.64 14.82 10.31
CA ALA A 203 -41.23 13.43 10.53
C ALA A 203 -42.18 12.45 9.81
N THR A 204 -41.62 11.38 9.24
CA THR A 204 -42.36 10.32 8.54
C THR A 204 -42.09 8.96 9.16
N ALA A 205 -43.11 8.27 9.67
CA ALA A 205 -43.03 6.92 10.21
C ALA A 205 -44.00 5.98 9.49
N ILE A 206 -43.47 4.99 8.77
CA ILE A 206 -44.27 4.02 8.01
C ILE A 206 -43.88 2.58 8.39
N GLY A 207 -44.83 1.87 9.00
CA GLY A 207 -44.65 0.48 9.40
C GLY A 207 -45.25 0.17 10.78
N TYR A 208 -45.36 -1.11 11.12
CA TYR A 208 -45.81 -1.54 12.45
C TYR A 208 -44.82 -1.04 13.51
N ASN A 209 -45.30 -0.25 14.50
CA ASN A 209 -44.50 0.37 15.54
C ASN A 209 -43.28 1.18 15.02
N ALA A 210 -43.35 1.70 13.81
CA ALA A 210 -42.33 2.63 13.30
C ALA A 210 -42.36 3.94 14.11
N ALA A 211 -41.18 4.50 14.39
CA ALA A 211 -41.03 5.71 15.18
C ALA A 211 -40.09 6.72 14.52
N ALA A 212 -40.56 7.90 14.19
CA ALA A 212 -39.78 9.02 13.70
C ALA A 212 -39.84 10.16 14.70
N SER A 213 -38.81 10.35 15.49
CA SER A 213 -38.77 11.31 16.61
C SER A 213 -37.86 12.51 16.33
N GLY A 214 -37.00 12.45 15.33
CA GLY A 214 -36.17 13.56 14.87
C GLY A 214 -36.93 14.47 13.90
N GLN A 215 -36.60 15.76 13.87
CA GLN A 215 -37.09 16.69 12.85
C GLN A 215 -36.63 16.22 11.46
N ASP A 216 -37.51 16.31 10.48
CA ASP A 216 -37.27 15.91 9.09
C ASP A 216 -36.82 14.43 8.94
N SER A 217 -37.08 13.60 9.99
CA SER A 217 -36.66 12.21 10.01
C SER A 217 -37.64 11.27 9.32
N ILE A 218 -37.14 10.18 8.75
CA ILE A 218 -37.96 9.16 8.10
C ILE A 218 -37.66 7.78 8.70
N ALA A 219 -38.71 7.11 9.20
CA ALA A 219 -38.65 5.74 9.69
C ALA A 219 -39.56 4.83 8.85
N LEU A 220 -39.00 3.97 8.06
CA LEU A 220 -39.70 3.04 7.17
C LEU A 220 -39.40 1.60 7.50
N GLY A 221 -40.36 0.88 8.02
CA GLY A 221 -40.24 -0.55 8.36
C GLY A 221 -40.82 -0.90 9.73
N THR A 222 -41.08 -2.18 9.96
CA THR A 222 -41.56 -2.69 11.26
C THR A 222 -40.53 -2.40 12.36
N GLY A 223 -40.92 -1.65 13.39
CA GLY A 223 -40.04 -1.28 14.49
C GLY A 223 -38.86 -0.39 14.09
N ALA A 224 -38.90 0.23 12.91
CA ALA A 224 -37.90 1.19 12.47
C ALA A 224 -37.95 2.43 13.39
N SER A 225 -36.78 2.95 13.80
CA SER A 225 -36.66 4.09 14.70
C SER A 225 -35.71 5.14 14.14
N SER A 226 -36.19 6.33 13.87
CA SER A 226 -35.42 7.47 13.40
C SER A 226 -35.54 8.62 14.39
N ALA A 227 -34.52 8.77 15.24
CA ALA A 227 -34.53 9.74 16.33
C ALA A 227 -33.66 10.98 16.07
N GLY A 228 -32.67 10.89 15.23
CA GLY A 228 -31.83 12.02 14.83
C GLY A 228 -32.57 12.99 13.89
N GLN A 229 -32.19 14.27 13.92
CA GLN A 229 -32.60 15.23 12.91
C GLN A 229 -32.10 14.82 11.54
N ASP A 230 -32.90 14.97 10.49
CA ASP A 230 -32.55 14.56 9.11
C ASP A 230 -32.15 13.08 8.98
N ALA A 231 -32.53 12.25 9.95
CA ALA A 231 -32.18 10.84 9.95
C ALA A 231 -33.11 10.00 9.08
N LEU A 232 -32.56 9.03 8.39
CA LEU A 232 -33.33 8.12 7.54
C LEU A 232 -33.13 6.66 7.98
N THR A 233 -34.25 6.01 8.26
CA THR A 233 -34.26 4.59 8.65
C THR A 233 -35.13 3.80 7.70
N PHE A 234 -34.59 2.73 7.11
CA PHE A 234 -35.31 1.82 6.25
C PHE A 234 -34.99 0.36 6.55
N GLY A 235 -35.92 -0.35 7.16
CA GLY A 235 -35.78 -1.77 7.48
C GLY A 235 -36.40 -2.15 8.82
N ARG A 236 -36.65 -3.43 9.02
CA ARG A 236 -37.20 -3.93 10.28
C ARG A 236 -36.18 -3.76 11.41
N ASN A 237 -36.61 -3.16 12.52
CA ASN A 237 -35.78 -2.88 13.72
C ASN A 237 -34.49 -2.10 13.41
N SER A 238 -34.44 -1.37 12.29
CA SER A 238 -33.35 -0.46 12.02
C SER A 238 -33.45 0.81 12.88
N GLN A 239 -32.31 1.42 13.19
CA GLN A 239 -32.24 2.58 14.08
C GLN A 239 -31.30 3.65 13.52
N ALA A 240 -31.76 4.87 13.37
CA ALA A 240 -30.98 6.04 13.04
C ALA A 240 -31.18 7.10 14.13
N ASN A 241 -30.35 7.08 15.15
CA ASN A 241 -30.46 7.94 16.33
C ASN A 241 -29.55 9.18 16.22
N GLY A 242 -28.53 9.17 15.42
CA GLY A 242 -27.67 10.32 15.16
C GLY A 242 -28.28 11.26 14.13
N ASN A 243 -27.94 12.55 14.22
CA ASN A 243 -28.34 13.55 13.24
C ASN A 243 -27.74 13.25 11.86
N SER A 244 -28.51 13.51 10.80
CA SER A 244 -28.11 13.28 9.42
C SER A 244 -27.60 11.86 9.17
N SER A 245 -28.11 10.89 9.92
CA SER A 245 -27.69 9.50 9.86
C SER A 245 -28.59 8.65 8.98
N LEU A 246 -28.05 7.58 8.41
CA LEU A 246 -28.73 6.68 7.49
C LEU A 246 -28.61 5.24 7.97
N ALA A 247 -29.72 4.56 8.27
CA ALA A 247 -29.77 3.16 8.64
C ALA A 247 -30.70 2.38 7.70
N ILE A 248 -30.15 1.60 6.78
CA ILE A 248 -30.91 0.77 5.84
C ILE A 248 -30.56 -0.71 6.00
N GLY A 249 -31.56 -1.50 6.32
CA GLY A 249 -31.42 -2.94 6.48
C GLY A 249 -31.98 -3.47 7.78
N LEU A 250 -32.22 -4.77 7.85
CA LEU A 250 -32.72 -5.40 9.08
C LEU A 250 -31.71 -5.24 10.22
N GLY A 251 -32.13 -4.53 11.28
CA GLY A 251 -31.28 -4.30 12.47
C GLY A 251 -30.07 -3.42 12.23
N ALA A 252 -30.01 -2.68 11.12
CA ALA A 252 -28.96 -1.68 10.88
C ALA A 252 -29.06 -0.56 11.93
N GLN A 253 -27.92 -0.06 12.41
CA GLN A 253 -27.87 0.98 13.45
C GLN A 253 -26.95 2.13 13.05
N ALA A 254 -27.48 3.35 13.05
CA ALA A 254 -26.73 4.58 12.86
C ALA A 254 -26.94 5.48 14.10
N ASN A 255 -26.29 5.12 15.20
CA ASN A 255 -26.55 5.68 16.52
C ASN A 255 -25.78 6.99 16.82
N SER A 256 -24.92 7.41 15.93
CA SER A 256 -24.11 8.63 16.03
C SER A 256 -24.32 9.52 14.80
N ASP A 257 -23.92 10.79 14.87
CA ASP A 257 -24.15 11.77 13.82
C ASP A 257 -23.43 11.43 12.52
N SER A 258 -24.09 11.68 11.41
CA SER A 258 -23.58 11.50 10.05
C SER A 258 -23.10 10.07 9.73
N VAL A 259 -23.64 9.07 10.40
CA VAL A 259 -23.31 7.66 10.17
C VAL A 259 -24.14 7.09 9.03
N ILE A 260 -23.49 6.31 8.17
CA ILE A 260 -24.15 5.52 7.13
C ILE A 260 -24.04 4.04 7.50
N SER A 261 -25.18 3.37 7.66
CA SER A 261 -25.30 1.96 7.99
C SER A 261 -26.21 1.27 6.98
N LEU A 262 -25.64 0.54 6.04
CA LEU A 262 -26.37 -0.11 4.95
C LEU A 262 -26.10 -1.62 4.95
N GLY A 263 -27.09 -2.39 5.32
CA GLY A 263 -27.02 -3.86 5.34
C GLY A 263 -27.62 -4.48 6.60
N TYR A 264 -27.75 -5.81 6.58
CA TYR A 264 -28.20 -6.56 7.75
C TYR A 264 -27.24 -6.35 8.92
N GLN A 265 -27.76 -5.87 10.07
CA GLN A 265 -26.99 -5.58 11.29
C GLN A 265 -25.72 -4.71 11.05
N ALA A 266 -25.70 -3.87 10.01
CA ALA A 266 -24.62 -2.91 9.83
C ALA A 266 -24.56 -1.97 11.06
N ASN A 267 -23.36 -1.75 11.61
CA ASN A 267 -23.08 -0.99 12.83
C ASN A 267 -23.84 -1.43 14.09
N ASN A 268 -24.45 -2.60 14.11
CA ASN A 268 -25.18 -3.08 15.28
C ASN A 268 -24.24 -3.16 16.50
N GLY A 269 -24.64 -2.51 17.61
CA GLY A 269 -23.83 -2.46 18.83
C GLY A 269 -22.57 -1.59 18.73
N SER A 270 -22.45 -0.78 17.69
CA SER A 270 -21.35 0.20 17.57
C SER A 270 -21.63 1.44 18.41
N THR A 271 -20.58 2.02 18.97
CA THR A 271 -20.64 3.22 19.81
C THR A 271 -19.61 4.24 19.33
N ASN A 272 -19.91 5.53 19.53
CA ASN A 272 -19.01 6.65 19.20
C ASN A 272 -18.47 6.62 17.75
N ASN A 273 -19.29 6.20 16.79
CA ASN A 273 -18.88 6.07 15.39
C ASN A 273 -19.35 7.28 14.54
N ASN A 274 -19.22 8.50 15.05
CA ASN A 274 -19.58 9.69 14.28
C ASN A 274 -18.88 9.71 12.93
N GLN A 275 -19.61 10.09 11.87
CA GLN A 275 -19.13 10.12 10.49
C GLN A 275 -18.64 8.76 9.95
N GLY A 276 -19.03 7.66 10.59
CA GLY A 276 -18.68 6.32 10.16
C GLY A 276 -19.53 5.82 9.00
N VAL A 277 -18.97 4.90 8.22
CA VAL A 277 -19.65 4.23 7.11
C VAL A 277 -19.57 2.71 7.28
N ALA A 278 -20.73 2.04 7.31
CA ALA A 278 -20.81 0.58 7.36
C ALA A 278 -21.75 0.08 6.27
N ILE A 279 -21.21 -0.58 5.26
CA ILE A 279 -21.98 -1.11 4.12
C ILE A 279 -21.72 -2.61 3.97
N GLY A 280 -22.72 -3.41 4.22
CA GLY A 280 -22.66 -4.87 4.11
C GLY A 280 -23.23 -5.60 5.32
N TRP A 281 -23.34 -6.92 5.23
CA TRP A 281 -23.79 -7.77 6.30
C TRP A 281 -22.84 -7.66 7.51
N ALA A 282 -23.36 -7.21 8.67
CA ALA A 282 -22.61 -6.99 9.92
C ALA A 282 -21.34 -6.12 9.76
N ALA A 283 -21.26 -5.29 8.72
CA ALA A 283 -20.18 -4.31 8.57
C ALA A 283 -20.20 -3.34 9.76
N GLY A 284 -19.03 -2.99 10.30
CA GLY A 284 -18.90 -2.10 11.46
C GLY A 284 -19.54 -2.58 12.76
N MET A 285 -20.07 -3.80 12.80
CA MET A 285 -20.75 -4.34 13.99
C MET A 285 -19.82 -4.35 15.21
N GLN A 286 -20.30 -3.78 16.34
CA GLN A 286 -19.54 -3.67 17.59
C GLN A 286 -18.22 -2.89 17.46
N SER A 287 -18.09 -2.05 16.45
CA SER A 287 -16.96 -1.12 16.34
C SER A 287 -17.11 0.05 17.31
N ASN A 288 -16.00 0.71 17.63
CA ASN A 288 -16.00 1.91 18.47
C ASN A 288 -14.90 2.87 17.99
N GLY A 289 -15.28 4.10 17.71
CA GLY A 289 -14.37 5.15 17.27
C GLY A 289 -14.93 5.98 16.12
N LEU A 290 -14.32 7.11 15.85
CA LEU A 290 -14.77 8.10 14.86
C LEU A 290 -14.30 7.73 13.45
N ASN A 291 -15.08 8.12 12.43
CA ASN A 291 -14.69 8.08 11.01
C ASN A 291 -14.28 6.68 10.50
N ASN A 292 -14.78 5.62 11.10
CA ASN A 292 -14.47 4.27 10.64
C ASN A 292 -15.30 3.92 9.39
N VAL A 293 -14.66 3.37 8.38
CA VAL A 293 -15.29 2.89 7.16
C VAL A 293 -15.18 1.37 7.08
N GLY A 294 -16.34 0.70 7.02
CA GLY A 294 -16.44 -0.75 6.83
C GLY A 294 -17.32 -1.07 5.62
N VAL A 295 -16.75 -1.57 4.53
CA VAL A 295 -17.52 -1.94 3.32
C VAL A 295 -17.23 -3.39 2.95
N GLY A 296 -18.26 -4.21 3.05
CA GLY A 296 -18.19 -5.66 2.81
C GLY A 296 -18.78 -6.45 3.98
N THR A 297 -19.01 -7.74 3.77
CA THR A 297 -19.49 -8.63 4.83
C THR A 297 -18.50 -8.67 5.99
N ASN A 298 -18.95 -8.36 7.21
CA ASN A 298 -18.13 -8.29 8.44
C ASN A 298 -16.92 -7.31 8.34
N ALA A 299 -16.89 -6.38 7.37
CA ALA A 299 -15.82 -5.41 7.26
C ALA A 299 -15.85 -4.44 8.45
N GLY A 300 -14.71 -4.20 9.10
CA GLY A 300 -14.59 -3.31 10.25
C GLY A 300 -15.30 -3.79 11.52
N ARG A 301 -15.75 -5.07 11.56
CA ARG A 301 -16.41 -5.62 12.74
C ARG A 301 -15.45 -5.67 13.92
N GLN A 302 -15.90 -5.15 15.08
CA GLN A 302 -15.12 -5.11 16.32
C GLN A 302 -13.79 -4.34 16.24
N VAL A 303 -13.67 -3.40 15.28
CA VAL A 303 -12.55 -2.46 15.22
C VAL A 303 -12.77 -1.35 16.24
N ILE A 304 -11.77 -1.15 17.08
CA ILE A 304 -11.74 -0.13 18.15
C ILE A 304 -10.62 0.86 17.85
N GLY A 305 -10.98 2.12 17.67
CA GLY A 305 -10.08 3.20 17.27
C GLY A 305 -10.66 4.03 16.13
N ASN A 306 -9.98 5.08 15.74
CA ASN A 306 -10.50 6.10 14.83
C ASN A 306 -9.90 6.00 13.43
N ASN A 307 -10.60 6.57 12.43
CA ASN A 307 -10.09 6.78 11.07
C ASN A 307 -9.64 5.49 10.37
N ASN A 308 -10.28 4.35 10.66
CA ASN A 308 -9.93 3.08 10.03
C ASN A 308 -10.76 2.84 8.78
N THR A 309 -10.14 2.29 7.75
CA THR A 309 -10.80 1.86 6.52
C THR A 309 -10.69 0.35 6.37
N SER A 310 -11.82 -0.35 6.34
CA SER A 310 -11.93 -1.80 6.16
C SER A 310 -12.78 -2.08 4.93
N LEU A 311 -12.17 -2.50 3.83
CA LEU A 311 -12.88 -2.74 2.57
C LEU A 311 -12.63 -4.16 2.07
N GLY A 312 -13.68 -4.95 2.01
CA GLY A 312 -13.68 -6.35 1.58
C GLY A 312 -14.32 -7.28 2.61
N ASN A 313 -14.62 -8.51 2.21
CA ASN A 313 -15.20 -9.51 3.10
C ASN A 313 -14.24 -9.82 4.26
N GLY A 314 -14.68 -9.57 5.49
CA GLY A 314 -13.87 -9.81 6.69
C GLY A 314 -12.63 -8.91 6.81
N ALA A 315 -12.52 -7.84 6.04
CA ALA A 315 -11.47 -6.85 6.24
C ALA A 315 -11.63 -6.19 7.62
N GLY A 316 -10.55 -6.09 8.40
CA GLY A 316 -10.62 -5.56 9.76
C GLY A 316 -11.46 -6.41 10.71
N ASN A 317 -11.54 -7.73 10.47
CA ASN A 317 -12.27 -8.65 11.34
C ASN A 317 -11.42 -9.87 11.71
N ILE A 318 -11.37 -10.17 12.99
CA ILE A 318 -10.88 -11.42 13.54
C ILE A 318 -12.01 -12.00 14.37
N ALA A 319 -12.43 -13.23 14.10
CA ALA A 319 -13.57 -13.86 14.78
C ALA A 319 -13.44 -13.75 16.30
N ASN A 320 -14.47 -13.17 16.93
CA ASN A 320 -14.58 -12.98 18.39
C ASN A 320 -13.42 -12.23 19.07
N THR A 321 -12.70 -11.41 18.30
CA THR A 321 -11.55 -10.63 18.79
C THR A 321 -11.71 -9.15 18.42
N LYS A 322 -11.59 -8.27 19.40
CA LYS A 322 -11.51 -6.83 19.16
C LYS A 322 -10.14 -6.46 18.60
N ILE A 323 -10.14 -5.64 17.57
CA ILE A 323 -8.94 -5.10 16.96
C ILE A 323 -8.79 -3.64 17.41
N TYR A 324 -7.75 -3.34 18.16
CA TYR A 324 -7.45 -1.98 18.63
C TYR A 324 -6.45 -1.33 17.68
N THR A 325 -6.96 -0.42 16.85
CA THR A 325 -6.17 0.22 15.78
C THR A 325 -6.80 1.55 15.40
N SER A 326 -5.97 2.53 15.06
CA SER A 326 -6.39 3.80 14.47
C SER A 326 -5.61 4.08 13.18
N GLU A 327 -6.20 4.90 12.30
CA GLU A 327 -5.55 5.38 11.07
C GLU A 327 -5.04 4.25 10.16
N SER A 328 -5.73 3.10 10.19
CA SER A 328 -5.32 1.91 9.48
C SER A 328 -6.21 1.60 8.26
N ILE A 329 -5.60 1.07 7.22
CA ILE A 329 -6.24 0.66 5.97
C ILE A 329 -6.16 -0.86 5.86
N MET A 330 -7.30 -1.52 5.80
CA MET A 330 -7.45 -2.97 5.63
C MET A 330 -8.29 -3.23 4.37
N LEU A 331 -7.63 -3.41 3.25
CA LEU A 331 -8.27 -3.55 1.93
C LEU A 331 -8.06 -4.95 1.37
N GLY A 332 -9.13 -5.71 1.25
CA GLY A 332 -9.15 -7.07 0.71
C GLY A 332 -9.80 -8.07 1.65
N THR A 333 -10.18 -9.22 1.11
CA THR A 333 -10.77 -10.31 1.91
C THR A 333 -9.84 -10.75 3.03
N GLY A 334 -10.27 -10.57 4.29
CA GLY A 334 -9.49 -10.99 5.45
C GLY A 334 -8.22 -10.17 5.73
N ALA A 335 -8.05 -9.00 5.10
CA ALA A 335 -6.99 -8.05 5.45
C ALA A 335 -7.21 -7.54 6.89
N LYS A 336 -6.17 -7.49 7.72
CA LYS A 336 -6.36 -7.24 9.16
C LYS A 336 -5.13 -6.71 9.88
N VAL A 337 -5.37 -6.10 11.04
CA VAL A 337 -4.36 -5.85 12.08
C VAL A 337 -4.39 -7.00 13.08
N VAL A 338 -3.24 -7.52 13.48
CA VAL A 338 -3.11 -8.70 14.34
C VAL A 338 -2.26 -8.39 15.56
N GLY A 339 -2.65 -8.91 16.73
CA GLY A 339 -1.87 -8.79 17.96
C GLY A 339 -2.09 -7.50 18.75
N SER A 340 -3.07 -6.67 18.35
CA SER A 340 -3.50 -5.53 19.13
C SER A 340 -4.35 -5.94 20.36
N SER A 341 -4.34 -5.13 21.41
CA SER A 341 -5.12 -5.32 22.62
C SER A 341 -5.55 -3.98 23.22
N ALA A 342 -6.40 -3.99 24.23
CA ALA A 342 -6.84 -2.77 24.90
C ALA A 342 -5.70 -1.96 25.55
N THR A 343 -4.58 -2.61 25.86
CA THR A 343 -3.38 -1.97 26.42
C THR A 343 -2.29 -1.72 25.39
N LYS A 344 -2.43 -2.24 24.17
CA LYS A 344 -1.48 -2.09 23.07
C LYS A 344 -2.23 -1.93 21.76
N SER A 345 -2.45 -0.69 21.35
CA SER A 345 -2.91 -0.39 20.01
C SER A 345 -1.82 -0.65 18.97
N ILE A 346 -2.22 -1.03 17.76
CA ILE A 346 -1.34 -1.15 16.59
C ILE A 346 -1.92 -0.26 15.51
N ASP A 347 -1.32 0.91 15.30
CA ASP A 347 -1.88 1.99 14.51
C ASP A 347 -1.12 2.22 13.20
N ASN A 348 -1.72 3.00 12.28
CA ASN A 348 -1.11 3.39 11.01
C ASN A 348 -0.74 2.19 10.11
N VAL A 349 -1.50 1.10 10.18
CA VAL A 349 -1.25 -0.10 9.38
C VAL A 349 -1.86 0.04 7.99
N ILE A 350 -1.13 -0.37 6.97
CA ILE A 350 -1.64 -0.54 5.60
C ILE A 350 -1.58 -2.03 5.25
N ALA A 351 -2.73 -2.69 5.19
CA ALA A 351 -2.88 -4.09 4.81
C ALA A 351 -3.76 -4.20 3.55
N ILE A 352 -3.16 -4.42 2.39
CA ILE A 352 -3.84 -4.45 1.09
C ILE A 352 -3.64 -5.79 0.41
N GLY A 353 -4.73 -6.54 0.24
CA GLY A 353 -4.75 -7.85 -0.41
C GLY A 353 -5.47 -8.90 0.43
N LYS A 354 -5.73 -10.05 -0.16
CA LYS A 354 -6.38 -11.16 0.54
C LYS A 354 -5.47 -11.70 1.65
N ASN A 355 -6.02 -11.81 2.87
CA ASN A 355 -5.35 -12.32 4.08
C ASN A 355 -4.07 -11.56 4.46
N THR A 356 -3.90 -10.31 4.03
CA THR A 356 -2.77 -9.48 4.47
C THR A 356 -2.87 -9.19 5.97
N SER A 357 -1.72 -9.00 6.60
CA SER A 357 -1.68 -8.70 8.03
C SER A 357 -0.57 -7.71 8.40
N GLY A 358 -0.93 -6.73 9.24
CA GLY A 358 0.03 -5.92 9.97
C GLY A 358 -0.02 -6.26 11.46
N SER A 359 1.12 -6.50 12.10
CA SER A 359 1.19 -6.87 13.51
C SER A 359 2.04 -5.91 14.34
N ALA A 360 2.41 -4.79 13.76
CA ALA A 360 3.12 -3.69 14.42
C ALA A 360 2.67 -2.35 13.83
N SER A 361 2.83 -1.26 14.59
CA SER A 361 2.44 0.08 14.13
C SER A 361 3.27 0.51 12.92
N SER A 362 2.63 1.30 12.04
CA SER A 362 3.21 1.76 10.78
C SER A 362 3.66 0.63 9.84
N ALA A 363 3.14 -0.59 10.03
CA ALA A 363 3.40 -1.72 9.15
C ALA A 363 2.67 -1.56 7.81
N ILE A 364 3.35 -1.86 6.72
CA ILE A 364 2.78 -1.89 5.37
C ILE A 364 2.87 -3.31 4.84
N ALA A 365 1.73 -3.91 4.49
CA ALA A 365 1.64 -5.22 3.86
C ALA A 365 0.75 -5.13 2.61
N VAL A 366 1.31 -5.40 1.44
CA VAL A 366 0.60 -5.31 0.15
C VAL A 366 0.82 -6.58 -0.67
N GLY A 367 -0.23 -7.33 -0.90
CA GLY A 367 -0.21 -8.59 -1.66
C GLY A 367 -0.97 -9.71 -0.95
N ILE A 368 -1.29 -10.78 -1.66
CA ILE A 368 -1.97 -11.95 -1.07
C ILE A 368 -1.07 -12.57 0.00
N ASN A 369 -1.60 -12.75 1.21
CA ASN A 369 -0.88 -13.29 2.38
C ASN A 369 0.39 -12.51 2.75
N ALA A 370 0.55 -11.27 2.30
CA ALA A 370 1.66 -10.44 2.73
C ALA A 370 1.54 -10.13 4.24
N GLY A 371 2.65 -10.15 4.96
CA GLY A 371 2.71 -9.91 6.40
C GLY A 371 3.80 -8.91 6.78
N SER A 372 3.50 -7.99 7.69
CA SER A 372 4.51 -7.15 8.32
C SER A 372 4.33 -7.18 9.83
N SER A 373 5.30 -7.77 10.52
CA SER A 373 5.29 -7.94 11.97
C SER A 373 6.26 -7.00 12.69
N ALA A 374 6.95 -6.15 11.96
CA ALA A 374 7.86 -5.17 12.50
C ALA A 374 7.31 -3.75 12.35
N GLU A 375 7.58 -2.90 13.33
CA GLU A 375 7.27 -1.48 13.26
C GLU A 375 8.01 -0.83 12.09
N ASN A 376 7.29 0.01 11.33
CA ASN A 376 7.73 0.60 10.07
C ASN A 376 8.18 -0.43 9.01
N GLY A 377 7.80 -1.69 9.18
CA GLY A 377 8.14 -2.76 8.22
C GLY A 377 7.28 -2.69 6.96
N VAL A 378 7.87 -2.95 5.81
CA VAL A 378 7.20 -2.93 4.51
C VAL A 378 7.30 -4.31 3.85
N ALA A 379 6.17 -4.92 3.53
CA ALA A 379 6.08 -6.19 2.80
C ALA A 379 5.22 -6.01 1.55
N ILE A 380 5.81 -6.04 0.38
CA ILE A 380 5.11 -5.86 -0.90
C ILE A 380 5.32 -7.08 -1.79
N GLY A 381 4.25 -7.76 -2.11
CA GLY A 381 4.21 -8.95 -2.95
C GLY A 381 3.50 -10.12 -2.28
N PRO A 382 2.94 -11.06 -3.06
CA PRO A 382 2.30 -12.25 -2.48
C PRO A 382 3.24 -13.04 -1.58
N ASN A 383 2.77 -13.42 -0.39
CA ASN A 383 3.54 -14.15 0.62
C ASN A 383 4.86 -13.46 1.04
N SER A 384 5.00 -12.16 0.83
CA SER A 384 6.12 -11.39 1.38
C SER A 384 5.96 -11.22 2.89
N ASN A 385 7.08 -11.19 3.61
CA ASN A 385 7.07 -11.03 5.07
C ASN A 385 8.19 -10.10 5.55
N THR A 386 7.85 -9.21 6.51
CA THR A 386 8.84 -8.33 7.15
C THR A 386 8.79 -8.50 8.66
N SER A 387 9.92 -8.87 9.26
CA SER A 387 10.09 -9.05 10.70
C SER A 387 11.21 -8.18 11.30
N ALA A 388 11.98 -7.48 10.47
CA ALA A 388 12.98 -6.54 10.91
C ALA A 388 12.41 -5.11 11.00
N TYR A 389 12.66 -4.41 12.10
CA TYR A 389 12.34 -2.98 12.27
C TYR A 389 12.89 -2.16 11.09
N ASN A 390 12.05 -1.32 10.48
CA ASN A 390 12.37 -0.57 9.25
C ASN A 390 12.83 -1.44 8.06
N GLY A 391 12.54 -2.75 8.06
CA GLY A 391 12.88 -3.65 6.96
C GLY A 391 11.90 -3.55 5.80
N ILE A 392 12.34 -3.90 4.59
CA ILE A 392 11.53 -3.88 3.37
C ILE A 392 11.65 -5.23 2.67
N ALA A 393 10.57 -5.97 2.54
CA ALA A 393 10.45 -7.18 1.72
C ALA A 393 9.76 -6.82 0.40
N LEU A 394 10.46 -6.89 -0.70
CA LEU A 394 9.97 -6.49 -2.01
C LEU A 394 9.92 -7.67 -2.97
N GLY A 395 8.71 -8.01 -3.38
CA GLY A 395 8.43 -9.12 -4.29
C GLY A 395 7.86 -10.35 -3.61
N SER A 396 7.26 -11.24 -4.41
CA SER A 396 6.64 -12.48 -3.93
C SER A 396 7.62 -13.34 -3.14
N PHE A 397 7.21 -13.84 -1.98
CA PHE A 397 8.02 -14.66 -1.07
C PHE A 397 9.29 -13.98 -0.52
N SER A 398 9.44 -12.67 -0.71
CA SER A 398 10.58 -11.96 -0.10
C SER A 398 10.42 -11.90 1.41
N GLU A 399 11.54 -12.02 2.13
CA GLU A 399 11.58 -12.01 3.59
C GLU A 399 12.64 -11.02 4.09
N ALA A 400 12.19 -9.96 4.77
CA ALA A 400 13.07 -8.98 5.38
C ALA A 400 13.19 -9.25 6.89
N SER A 401 14.17 -10.05 7.27
CA SER A 401 14.47 -10.44 8.65
C SER A 401 15.79 -9.86 9.19
N THR A 402 16.63 -9.32 8.31
CA THR A 402 17.91 -8.72 8.68
C THR A 402 17.71 -7.36 9.33
N LYS A 403 18.09 -7.27 10.60
CA LYS A 403 17.96 -6.05 11.42
C LYS A 403 19.02 -5.01 11.06
N ALA A 404 18.84 -3.79 11.52
CA ALA A 404 19.88 -2.76 11.54
C ALA A 404 21.11 -3.21 12.34
N SER A 405 22.23 -2.53 12.14
CA SER A 405 23.49 -2.75 12.84
C SER A 405 24.18 -4.09 12.56
N VAL A 406 23.80 -4.74 11.46
CA VAL A 406 24.55 -5.89 10.95
C VAL A 406 25.72 -5.38 10.11
N SER A 407 26.95 -5.75 10.47
CA SER A 407 28.14 -5.40 9.71
C SER A 407 28.19 -6.20 8.41
N GLY A 408 28.66 -5.55 7.34
CA GLY A 408 28.89 -6.19 6.04
C GLY A 408 29.97 -7.27 6.13
N TYR A 409 29.98 -8.15 5.11
CA TYR A 409 30.96 -9.23 5.00
C TYR A 409 32.36 -8.69 4.66
N ASN A 410 33.36 -9.07 5.46
CA ASN A 410 34.76 -8.72 5.24
C ASN A 410 35.44 -9.83 4.45
N VAL A 411 35.79 -9.55 3.21
CA VAL A 411 36.44 -10.51 2.30
C VAL A 411 37.82 -10.96 2.77
N ASN A 412 38.50 -10.15 3.60
CA ASN A 412 39.85 -10.48 4.06
C ASN A 412 39.87 -11.48 5.21
N THR A 413 38.87 -11.38 6.11
CA THR A 413 38.78 -12.21 7.32
C THR A 413 37.77 -13.34 7.18
N ASN A 414 36.96 -13.33 6.11
CA ASN A 414 35.85 -14.26 5.90
C ASN A 414 34.79 -14.18 7.01
N ARG A 415 34.61 -13.01 7.62
CA ARG A 415 33.69 -12.73 8.74
C ARG A 415 32.93 -11.43 8.54
N THR A 416 31.99 -11.14 9.42
CA THR A 416 31.24 -9.88 9.49
C THR A 416 31.88 -8.91 10.53
N ASP A 417 33.19 -8.77 10.47
CA ASP A 417 33.96 -7.84 11.32
C ASP A 417 34.27 -6.54 10.56
N LYS A 418 34.82 -5.56 11.26
CA LYS A 418 35.13 -4.25 10.67
C LYS A 418 36.11 -4.39 9.50
N TYR A 419 35.79 -3.76 8.40
CA TYR A 419 36.59 -3.72 7.19
C TYR A 419 37.39 -2.43 7.14
N ALA A 420 38.71 -2.54 7.16
CA ALA A 420 39.56 -1.35 7.10
C ALA A 420 39.37 -0.64 5.76
N GLY A 421 39.12 0.64 5.79
CA GLY A 421 38.91 1.48 4.63
C GLY A 421 37.45 1.73 4.25
N LEU A 422 36.48 1.04 4.89
CA LEU A 422 35.07 1.40 4.79
C LEU A 422 34.64 2.33 5.92
N THR A 423 33.77 3.29 5.60
CA THR A 423 33.13 4.16 6.59
C THR A 423 32.08 3.38 7.38
N ASP A 424 31.74 3.82 8.59
CA ASP A 424 30.70 3.20 9.42
C ASP A 424 29.36 3.06 8.70
N ILE A 425 28.99 4.01 7.83
CA ILE A 425 27.75 4.00 7.06
C ILE A 425 27.81 2.94 5.94
N ALA A 426 28.93 2.82 5.26
CA ALA A 426 29.09 1.84 4.18
C ALA A 426 29.25 0.41 4.72
N LEU A 427 29.78 0.25 5.94
CA LEU A 427 30.00 -1.05 6.55
C LEU A 427 28.79 -1.59 7.31
N THR A 428 28.02 -0.72 8.00
CA THR A 428 26.97 -1.15 8.93
C THR A 428 25.66 -0.42 8.62
N SER A 429 24.62 -1.18 8.30
CA SER A 429 23.31 -0.61 8.01
C SER A 429 22.70 0.06 9.24
N LYS A 430 22.07 1.21 9.07
CA LYS A 430 21.33 1.92 10.15
C LYS A 430 19.85 1.50 10.21
N LEU A 431 19.32 0.90 9.18
CA LEU A 431 17.94 0.44 9.05
C LEU A 431 17.90 -1.06 8.73
N GLY A 432 16.75 -1.67 8.90
CA GLY A 432 16.51 -3.03 8.43
C GLY A 432 16.73 -3.16 6.92
N ALA A 433 17.12 -4.34 6.49
CA ALA A 433 17.48 -4.57 5.10
C ALA A 433 16.29 -4.47 4.14
N VAL A 434 16.57 -4.08 2.90
CA VAL A 434 15.69 -4.33 1.75
C VAL A 434 15.99 -5.73 1.23
N SER A 435 14.99 -6.61 1.28
CA SER A 435 15.09 -7.98 0.78
C SER A 435 14.22 -8.15 -0.46
N VAL A 436 14.81 -8.72 -1.51
CA VAL A 436 14.11 -9.07 -2.75
C VAL A 436 13.94 -10.59 -2.91
N GLY A 437 14.19 -11.35 -1.86
CA GLY A 437 14.10 -12.82 -1.83
C GLY A 437 14.05 -13.35 -0.40
N ASN A 438 14.40 -14.63 -0.24
CA ASN A 438 14.56 -15.30 1.05
C ASN A 438 15.75 -16.29 0.98
N SER A 439 15.92 -17.14 2.00
CA SER A 439 17.02 -18.11 2.07
C SER A 439 17.04 -19.14 0.93
N THR A 440 15.94 -19.35 0.22
CA THR A 440 15.79 -20.36 -0.84
C THR A 440 15.47 -19.77 -2.20
N MET A 441 14.99 -18.54 -2.27
CA MET A 441 14.56 -17.86 -3.50
C MET A 441 15.22 -16.50 -3.61
N THR A 442 15.98 -16.29 -4.68
CA THR A 442 16.68 -15.03 -4.96
C THR A 442 16.15 -14.38 -6.23
N ARG A 443 16.47 -13.09 -6.42
CA ARG A 443 16.14 -12.32 -7.63
C ARG A 443 17.33 -11.53 -8.11
N GLN A 444 17.38 -11.31 -9.42
CA GLN A 444 18.26 -10.30 -9.99
C GLN A 444 17.60 -8.92 -9.83
N ILE A 445 18.41 -7.93 -9.52
CA ILE A 445 18.01 -6.52 -9.59
C ILE A 445 18.53 -6.00 -10.94
N THR A 446 17.65 -5.73 -11.88
CA THR A 446 17.98 -5.27 -13.23
C THR A 446 17.77 -3.77 -13.38
N GLY A 447 18.44 -3.14 -14.37
CA GLY A 447 18.30 -1.70 -14.61
C GLY A 447 19.02 -0.82 -13.58
N VAL A 448 19.99 -1.39 -12.85
CA VAL A 448 20.79 -0.65 -11.87
C VAL A 448 21.81 0.20 -12.63
N ALA A 449 21.75 1.52 -12.47
CA ALA A 449 22.76 2.44 -12.98
C ALA A 449 24.09 2.27 -12.24
N ALA A 450 25.18 2.77 -12.81
CA ALA A 450 26.46 2.81 -12.12
C ALA A 450 26.39 3.66 -10.84
N GLY A 451 26.82 3.11 -9.73
CA GLY A 451 26.92 3.83 -8.45
C GLY A 451 28.00 4.91 -8.49
N THR A 452 27.76 6.01 -7.78
CA THR A 452 28.70 7.16 -7.67
C THR A 452 29.25 7.33 -6.26
N ASN A 453 28.52 6.85 -5.24
CA ASN A 453 28.91 6.95 -3.83
C ASN A 453 29.22 5.58 -3.24
N ASP A 454 29.96 5.53 -2.17
CA ASP A 454 30.37 4.30 -1.48
C ASP A 454 29.19 3.42 -1.00
N THR A 455 28.00 3.99 -0.89
CA THR A 455 26.78 3.31 -0.44
C THR A 455 25.85 2.92 -1.58
N ASP A 456 26.21 3.23 -2.83
CA ASP A 456 25.38 2.90 -3.99
C ASP A 456 25.56 1.43 -4.40
N ALA A 457 24.56 0.86 -5.06
CA ALA A 457 24.64 -0.47 -5.60
C ALA A 457 25.59 -0.48 -6.81
N VAL A 458 26.48 -1.46 -6.84
CA VAL A 458 27.39 -1.71 -7.97
C VAL A 458 26.70 -2.58 -9.01
N ASN A 459 26.71 -2.18 -10.27
CA ASN A 459 26.23 -3.01 -11.36
C ASN A 459 27.33 -3.89 -11.97
N ILE A 460 26.94 -4.87 -12.78
CA ILE A 460 27.89 -5.81 -13.42
C ILE A 460 28.85 -5.09 -14.38
N ALA A 461 28.43 -3.97 -15.01
CA ALA A 461 29.32 -3.21 -15.88
C ALA A 461 30.49 -2.61 -15.09
N GLN A 462 30.20 -2.01 -13.93
CA GLN A 462 31.25 -1.51 -13.02
C GLN A 462 32.16 -2.65 -12.54
N LEU A 463 31.59 -3.79 -12.15
CA LEU A 463 32.38 -4.95 -11.73
C LEU A 463 33.25 -5.49 -12.88
N LYS A 464 32.73 -5.51 -14.11
CA LYS A 464 33.50 -5.89 -15.31
C LYS A 464 34.57 -4.87 -15.70
N SER A 465 34.45 -3.62 -15.31
CA SER A 465 35.40 -2.56 -15.56
C SER A 465 36.56 -2.51 -14.56
N VAL A 466 36.52 -3.37 -13.53
CA VAL A 466 37.60 -3.42 -12.53
C VAL A 466 38.84 -4.06 -13.19
N ASN A 467 39.74 -3.18 -13.61
CA ASN A 467 40.98 -3.56 -14.28
C ASN A 467 42.20 -3.19 -13.43
N LEU A 468 43.19 -4.05 -13.46
CA LEU A 468 44.54 -3.73 -13.01
C LEU A 468 45.35 -3.28 -14.25
N ALA A 469 45.47 -1.96 -14.40
CA ALA A 469 46.28 -1.38 -15.46
C ALA A 469 47.76 -1.34 -15.04
N PHE A 470 48.65 -1.60 -15.96
CA PHE A 470 50.10 -1.57 -15.73
C PHE A 470 50.86 -1.07 -16.97
N THR A 471 52.07 -0.59 -16.74
CA THR A 471 52.93 -0.08 -17.79
C THR A 471 54.31 -0.73 -17.66
N GLY A 472 54.86 -1.22 -18.75
CA GLY A 472 56.20 -1.72 -18.84
C GLY A 472 57.18 -0.69 -19.40
N ASN A 473 58.46 -1.06 -19.55
CA ASN A 473 59.47 -0.25 -20.24
C ASN A 473 59.08 0.00 -21.70
N THR A 474 58.38 -0.94 -22.31
CA THR A 474 57.78 -0.87 -23.64
C THR A 474 56.33 -1.36 -23.56
N GLY A 475 55.39 -0.47 -23.87
CA GLY A 475 53.99 -0.80 -23.87
C GLY A 475 53.29 -0.68 -22.50
N SER A 476 51.98 -0.78 -22.55
CA SER A 476 51.10 -0.82 -21.42
C SER A 476 50.04 -1.91 -21.63
N GLY A 477 49.39 -2.34 -20.57
CA GLY A 477 48.32 -3.30 -20.63
C GLY A 477 47.41 -3.20 -19.41
N ASP A 478 46.36 -3.99 -19.45
CA ASP A 478 45.44 -4.13 -18.32
C ASP A 478 44.98 -5.60 -18.18
N VAL A 479 44.66 -5.97 -16.97
CA VAL A 479 44.08 -7.28 -16.65
C VAL A 479 42.69 -7.01 -16.05
N ASN A 480 41.66 -7.53 -16.72
CA ASN A 480 40.32 -7.55 -16.16
C ASN A 480 40.25 -8.60 -15.05
N LEU A 481 40.11 -8.13 -13.81
CA LEU A 481 40.16 -8.99 -12.62
C LEU A 481 38.92 -9.88 -12.43
N ALA A 482 37.85 -9.63 -13.20
CA ALA A 482 36.67 -10.47 -13.17
C ALA A 482 36.83 -11.80 -13.92
N ASN A 483 37.66 -11.84 -14.96
CA ASN A 483 37.78 -13.01 -15.83
C ASN A 483 39.22 -13.39 -16.22
N SER A 484 40.23 -12.66 -15.75
CA SER A 484 41.62 -12.85 -16.11
C SER A 484 42.52 -12.82 -14.88
N LYS A 485 43.72 -13.33 -15.01
CA LYS A 485 44.73 -13.27 -13.96
C LYS A 485 45.89 -12.41 -14.44
N LEU A 486 46.44 -11.59 -13.56
CA LEU A 486 47.71 -10.93 -13.81
C LEU A 486 48.79 -12.00 -13.96
N SER A 487 49.43 -12.04 -15.14
CA SER A 487 50.59 -12.88 -15.38
C SER A 487 51.83 -12.02 -15.41
N ILE A 488 52.70 -12.23 -14.46
CA ILE A 488 54.03 -11.59 -14.42
C ILE A 488 55.04 -12.68 -14.74
N ASN A 489 55.53 -12.65 -15.97
CA ASN A 489 56.47 -13.64 -16.46
C ASN A 489 57.88 -13.05 -16.52
N GLY A 490 58.80 -13.77 -16.00
CA GLY A 490 60.22 -13.55 -16.29
C GLY A 490 60.58 -14.12 -17.66
N ASP A 491 61.70 -13.69 -18.21
CA ASP A 491 62.24 -14.21 -19.47
C ASP A 491 62.87 -15.61 -19.35
N ASN A 492 62.82 -16.20 -18.15
CA ASN A 492 63.46 -17.45 -17.75
C ASN A 492 64.97 -17.48 -17.94
N THR A 493 65.54 -16.46 -18.53
CA THR A 493 66.95 -16.29 -18.72
C THR A 493 67.58 -15.53 -17.55
N TYR A 494 67.03 -14.37 -17.24
CA TYR A 494 67.58 -13.50 -16.20
C TYR A 494 66.66 -13.43 -14.96
N ILE A 495 65.34 -13.51 -15.17
CA ILE A 495 64.36 -13.40 -14.13
C ILE A 495 63.41 -14.61 -14.12
N LYS A 496 63.15 -15.17 -12.95
CA LYS A 496 62.12 -16.18 -12.68
C LYS A 496 61.04 -15.60 -11.81
N THR A 497 59.81 -15.98 -12.11
CA THR A 497 58.67 -15.69 -11.26
C THR A 497 58.07 -16.98 -10.74
N ALA A 498 57.63 -16.95 -9.47
CA ALA A 498 56.93 -18.07 -8.84
C ALA A 498 55.76 -17.53 -8.02
N ALA A 499 54.54 -18.06 -8.27
CA ALA A 499 53.35 -17.75 -7.53
C ALA A 499 53.00 -18.90 -6.58
N ASN A 500 52.76 -18.59 -5.30
CA ASN A 500 52.31 -19.54 -4.30
C ASN A 500 51.20 -18.90 -3.42
N GLY A 501 49.97 -19.33 -3.60
CA GLY A 501 48.82 -18.78 -2.90
C GLY A 501 48.63 -17.28 -3.16
N LYS A 502 48.83 -16.44 -2.13
CA LYS A 502 48.72 -14.96 -2.19
C LYS A 502 50.06 -14.26 -2.45
N GLN A 503 51.12 -15.02 -2.69
CA GLN A 503 52.48 -14.52 -2.83
C GLN A 503 52.98 -14.69 -4.25
N LEU A 504 53.54 -13.62 -4.79
CA LEU A 504 54.32 -13.65 -6.04
C LEU A 504 55.78 -13.33 -5.67
N THR A 505 56.64 -14.26 -5.99
CA THR A 505 58.10 -14.10 -5.84
C THR A 505 58.73 -13.82 -7.20
N ILE A 506 59.46 -12.73 -7.30
CA ILE A 506 60.30 -12.41 -8.47
C ILE A 506 61.75 -12.56 -8.02
N SER A 507 62.49 -13.41 -8.67
CA SER A 507 63.86 -13.69 -8.31
C SER A 507 64.78 -13.71 -9.53
N PRO A 508 66.02 -13.37 -9.38
CA PRO A 508 66.96 -13.58 -10.47
C PRO A 508 67.06 -15.07 -10.80
N ASN A 509 67.12 -15.40 -12.07
CA ASN A 509 67.47 -16.77 -12.52
C ASN A 509 68.95 -16.93 -12.47
N VAL A 510 69.41 -17.22 -11.27
CA VAL A 510 70.83 -17.39 -11.03
C VAL A 510 71.29 -18.70 -11.63
N GLN A 511 72.23 -18.64 -12.51
CA GLN A 511 72.85 -19.79 -13.16
C GLN A 511 74.25 -20.02 -12.57
N ASN A 512 74.58 -21.27 -12.46
CA ASN A 512 75.90 -21.63 -12.00
C ASN A 512 76.90 -21.41 -13.13
N ILE A 513 78.00 -20.76 -12.80
CA ILE A 513 79.16 -20.74 -13.66
C ILE A 513 79.90 -21.99 -13.39
N THR A 514 80.03 -22.83 -14.40
CA THR A 514 80.83 -24.06 -14.34
C THR A 514 82.16 -23.82 -15.03
N LEU A 515 83.20 -24.36 -14.43
CA LEU A 515 84.54 -24.33 -15.01
C LEU A 515 84.83 -25.73 -15.67
N ASN A 516 85.05 -25.71 -16.96
CA ASN A 516 85.45 -26.89 -17.66
C ASN A 516 86.80 -26.60 -18.38
N ASN A 517 87.83 -27.34 -18.01
CA ASN A 517 89.19 -27.14 -18.48
C ASN A 517 89.70 -25.69 -18.35
N GLY A 518 89.48 -25.07 -17.23
CA GLY A 518 89.88 -23.67 -16.94
C GLY A 518 89.10 -22.61 -17.69
N ARG A 519 88.06 -22.95 -18.45
CA ARG A 519 87.11 -22.00 -19.07
C ARG A 519 85.83 -21.96 -18.32
N ALA A 520 85.46 -20.80 -17.97
CA ALA A 520 84.11 -20.58 -17.41
C ALA A 520 83.06 -20.74 -18.52
N SER A 521 82.07 -21.58 -18.31
CA SER A 521 80.85 -21.65 -19.11
C SER A 521 79.62 -21.41 -18.21
N ALA A 522 78.75 -20.68 -18.73
CA ALA A 522 77.47 -20.42 -18.06
C ALA A 522 76.35 -20.52 -19.09
N SER A 523 75.19 -21.01 -18.70
CA SER A 523 73.99 -20.81 -19.48
C SER A 523 73.58 -19.34 -19.44
N THR A 524 72.77 -18.90 -20.39
CA THR A 524 72.26 -17.51 -20.42
C THR A 524 71.47 -17.26 -19.17
N GLY A 525 71.81 -16.22 -18.42
CA GLY A 525 71.18 -15.87 -17.14
C GLY A 525 72.07 -14.98 -16.27
N LEU A 526 71.65 -14.74 -15.07
CA LEU A 526 72.46 -14.07 -14.07
C LEU A 526 73.39 -15.09 -13.40
N ALA A 527 74.59 -14.71 -13.15
CA ALA A 527 75.49 -15.56 -12.44
C ALA A 527 75.25 -15.56 -10.93
N ASP A 528 75.33 -16.73 -10.29
CA ASP A 528 75.35 -16.81 -8.81
C ASP A 528 76.66 -16.20 -8.32
N ALA A 529 76.48 -15.23 -7.41
CA ALA A 529 77.59 -14.52 -6.80
C ALA A 529 78.62 -15.50 -6.15
N SER A 530 78.11 -16.57 -5.54
CA SER A 530 78.93 -17.57 -4.92
C SER A 530 79.72 -18.37 -5.99
N ASN A 531 79.07 -18.70 -7.09
CA ASN A 531 79.73 -19.39 -8.21
C ASN A 531 80.71 -18.50 -8.99
N VAL A 532 80.36 -17.18 -9.10
CA VAL A 532 81.28 -16.19 -9.63
C VAL A 532 82.50 -16.07 -8.72
N ALA A 533 82.23 -15.95 -7.40
CA ALA A 533 83.30 -15.91 -6.41
C ALA A 533 84.15 -17.22 -6.43
N GLN A 534 83.51 -18.37 -6.53
CA GLN A 534 84.19 -19.67 -6.60
C GLN A 534 84.97 -19.80 -7.88
N ALA A 535 84.38 -19.37 -9.02
CA ALA A 535 85.06 -19.36 -10.32
C ALA A 535 86.32 -18.46 -10.29
N ILE A 536 86.11 -17.25 -9.70
CA ILE A 536 87.24 -16.32 -9.50
C ILE A 536 88.28 -16.89 -8.55
N ASN A 537 87.84 -17.50 -7.42
CA ASN A 537 88.74 -18.07 -6.44
C ASN A 537 89.55 -19.26 -7.01
N ASN A 538 88.90 -20.09 -7.82
CA ASN A 538 89.59 -21.22 -8.53
C ASN A 538 90.58 -20.72 -9.54
N VAL A 539 90.32 -19.58 -10.16
CA VAL A 539 91.28 -18.91 -11.04
C VAL A 539 92.42 -18.27 -10.27
N VAL A 540 92.12 -17.71 -9.08
CA VAL A 540 93.06 -16.97 -8.23
C VAL A 540 93.89 -17.93 -7.39
N SER A 541 93.38 -19.10 -6.94
CA SER A 541 94.08 -20.07 -6.13
C SER A 541 95.28 -20.70 -6.79
N GLY A 542 95.38 -20.57 -8.10
CA GLY A 542 96.56 -20.99 -8.90
C GLY A 542 97.52 -19.86 -9.25
N VAL A 543 97.34 -18.67 -8.59
CA VAL A 543 98.14 -17.45 -8.85
C VAL A 543 98.02 -16.95 -10.28
N GLN A 544 97.44 -17.73 -11.16
CA GLN A 544 97.19 -17.35 -12.53
C GLN A 544 95.83 -17.91 -13.02
N LEU A 545 94.95 -17.03 -13.42
CA LEU A 545 93.83 -17.43 -14.26
C LEU A 545 94.47 -17.80 -15.65
N ASP A 546 94.82 -19.05 -15.77
CA ASP A 546 95.27 -19.54 -17.08
C ASP A 546 94.09 -19.56 -18.01
N ILE A 547 93.91 -18.55 -18.80
CA ILE A 547 93.03 -18.59 -19.91
C ILE A 547 93.62 -19.44 -20.96
N ILE A 548 93.31 -20.72 -20.94
CA ILE A 548 93.78 -21.67 -21.95
C ILE A 548 92.87 -21.45 -23.14
N ALA A 549 93.34 -20.69 -24.06
CA ALA A 549 92.57 -20.39 -25.24
C ALA A 549 92.50 -21.58 -26.23
N ASN A 550 93.32 -22.56 -26.11
CA ASN A 550 93.31 -23.72 -27.01
C ASN A 550 94.24 -24.83 -26.51
N LYS A 551 93.82 -26.09 -26.54
CA LYS A 551 94.58 -27.34 -26.38
C LYS A 551 95.63 -27.40 -25.27
N GLY A 552 95.27 -26.93 -24.08
CA GLY A 552 96.11 -27.13 -22.89
C GLY A 552 97.36 -26.29 -22.80
N THR A 553 97.68 -25.41 -23.72
CA THR A 553 98.81 -24.47 -23.65
C THR A 553 98.35 -23.18 -23.04
N LYS A 554 99.00 -22.69 -21.97
CA LYS A 554 98.75 -21.39 -21.40
C LYS A 554 99.04 -20.33 -22.44
N THR A 555 97.99 -19.66 -22.90
CA THR A 555 98.12 -18.61 -23.92
C THR A 555 97.92 -17.23 -23.36
N GLY A 556 97.60 -17.13 -22.13
CA GLY A 556 97.43 -15.88 -21.37
C GLY A 556 96.95 -16.14 -19.96
N SER A 557 97.37 -15.38 -19.05
CA SER A 557 96.88 -15.41 -17.67
C SER A 557 96.37 -14.01 -17.27
N VAL A 558 95.18 -14.01 -16.73
CA VAL A 558 94.68 -12.82 -16.06
C VAL A 558 95.06 -12.97 -14.59
N ASN A 559 95.91 -12.16 -14.14
CA ASN A 559 96.23 -12.09 -12.73
C ASN A 559 95.12 -11.34 -12.05
N LEU A 560 94.24 -12.11 -11.40
CA LEU A 560 93.08 -11.56 -10.73
C LEU A 560 93.42 -10.66 -9.51
N SER A 561 94.64 -10.63 -9.11
CA SER A 561 95.13 -9.77 -8.02
C SER A 561 95.27 -8.30 -8.45
N ASN A 562 95.45 -8.07 -9.77
CA ASN A 562 95.67 -6.70 -10.25
C ASN A 562 94.82 -6.31 -11.49
N GLN A 563 93.91 -7.15 -11.88
CA GLN A 563 92.91 -6.83 -12.90
C GLN A 563 91.49 -6.73 -12.31
N LYS A 564 90.75 -5.77 -12.72
CA LYS A 564 89.40 -5.58 -12.28
C LYS A 564 88.42 -6.33 -13.18
N LEU A 565 87.58 -7.18 -12.53
CA LEU A 565 86.40 -7.69 -13.16
C LEU A 565 85.20 -6.79 -12.68
N THR A 566 84.49 -6.22 -13.60
CA THR A 566 83.30 -5.41 -13.30
C THR A 566 82.10 -6.20 -13.68
N VAL A 567 81.20 -6.36 -12.74
CA VAL A 567 79.87 -6.93 -12.98
C VAL A 567 78.83 -5.85 -12.57
N THR A 568 77.97 -5.50 -13.50
CA THR A 568 76.97 -4.43 -13.31
C THR A 568 75.60 -5.05 -13.30
N GLY A 569 74.82 -4.69 -12.30
CA GLY A 569 73.42 -5.02 -12.25
C GLY A 569 72.56 -3.90 -12.89
N GLY A 570 71.42 -4.25 -13.44
CA GLY A 570 70.44 -3.31 -13.96
C GLY A 570 69.33 -2.96 -12.94
N ASN A 571 68.32 -2.15 -13.36
CA ASN A 571 67.24 -1.70 -12.48
C ASN A 571 66.46 -2.88 -11.85
N GLY A 572 66.33 -2.86 -10.53
CA GLY A 572 65.74 -3.94 -9.74
C GLY A 572 66.69 -5.03 -9.32
N ILE A 573 67.93 -5.00 -9.80
CA ILE A 573 69.01 -5.87 -9.39
C ILE A 573 70.15 -5.04 -8.82
N ARG A 574 70.43 -5.22 -7.55
CA ARG A 574 71.54 -4.58 -6.88
C ARG A 574 72.79 -5.44 -6.96
N THR A 575 73.85 -4.83 -7.29
CA THR A 575 75.16 -5.42 -7.19
C THR A 575 76.03 -4.61 -6.26
N ASP A 576 76.54 -5.25 -5.25
CA ASP A 576 77.43 -4.62 -4.27
C ASP A 576 78.79 -5.32 -4.25
N ILE A 577 79.83 -4.54 -4.18
CA ILE A 577 81.18 -5.03 -3.99
C ILE A 577 81.66 -4.68 -2.60
N TYR A 578 81.86 -5.67 -1.79
CA TYR A 578 82.44 -5.53 -0.44
C TYR A 578 83.90 -5.94 -0.45
N SER A 579 84.75 -5.03 -0.11
CA SER A 579 86.15 -5.30 0.09
C SER A 579 86.42 -5.64 1.57
N ASN A 580 87.03 -6.78 1.82
CA ASN A 580 87.53 -7.13 3.15
C ASN A 580 89.01 -7.62 2.99
N THR A 581 89.65 -7.95 4.10
CA THR A 581 91.01 -8.42 4.16
C THR A 581 91.24 -9.72 3.41
N SER A 582 90.21 -10.43 2.98
CA SER A 582 90.24 -11.71 2.30
C SER A 582 89.80 -11.65 0.81
N GLY A 583 89.44 -10.49 0.28
CA GLY A 583 89.01 -10.37 -1.11
C GLY A 583 87.82 -9.37 -1.33
N GLN A 584 87.26 -9.47 -2.54
CA GLN A 584 86.08 -8.69 -2.92
C GLN A 584 84.88 -9.61 -3.14
N ASN A 585 83.77 -9.30 -2.57
CA ASN A 585 82.48 -10.00 -2.72
C ASN A 585 81.55 -9.18 -3.60
N LEU A 586 81.06 -9.80 -4.68
CA LEU A 586 79.99 -9.25 -5.49
C LEU A 586 78.65 -9.89 -5.09
N VAL A 587 77.71 -9.10 -4.60
CA VAL A 587 76.39 -9.60 -4.32
C VAL A 587 75.41 -9.01 -5.33
N ILE A 588 74.67 -9.88 -5.96
CA ILE A 588 73.58 -9.51 -6.89
C ILE A 588 72.28 -9.94 -6.23
N GLY A 589 71.38 -9.00 -5.98
CA GLY A 589 70.12 -9.28 -5.33
C GLY A 589 68.99 -8.35 -5.81
N LEU A 590 67.79 -8.72 -5.53
CA LEU A 590 66.64 -7.84 -5.71
C LEU A 590 66.51 -6.90 -4.49
N GLU A 591 66.02 -5.68 -4.74
CA GLU A 591 65.72 -4.74 -3.69
C GLU A 591 64.60 -5.29 -2.76
N PRO A 592 64.76 -5.23 -1.44
CA PRO A 592 63.84 -5.86 -0.47
C PRO A 592 62.39 -5.36 -0.51
N GLU A 593 62.13 -4.17 -1.05
CA GLU A 593 60.79 -3.57 -1.08
C GLU A 593 59.87 -4.19 -2.12
N LEU A 594 60.40 -4.92 -3.10
CA LEU A 594 59.57 -5.63 -4.10
C LEU A 594 58.78 -6.80 -3.49
N VAL A 595 59.16 -7.25 -2.32
CA VAL A 595 58.59 -8.44 -1.65
C VAL A 595 57.37 -8.14 -0.82
N LYS A 596 57.10 -6.86 -0.50
CA LYS A 596 56.02 -6.45 0.43
C LYS A 596 54.65 -6.20 -0.20
N ALA A 597 54.50 -6.43 -1.50
CA ALA A 597 53.30 -5.97 -2.26
C ALA A 597 51.99 -6.75 -2.03
N THR A 598 51.89 -7.66 -1.06
CA THR A 598 50.88 -8.72 -1.15
C THR A 598 49.79 -8.76 -0.07
N THR A 599 49.76 -7.90 0.94
CA THR A 599 48.75 -8.07 1.99
C THR A 599 47.66 -7.00 2.04
N LYS A 600 47.82 -5.87 1.37
CA LYS A 600 46.80 -4.81 1.38
C LYS A 600 46.68 -4.01 0.07
N GLY A 601 47.29 -4.46 -0.99
CA GLY A 601 47.32 -3.82 -2.30
C GLY A 601 48.55 -4.29 -3.08
N ILE A 602 48.59 -3.98 -4.36
CA ILE A 602 49.76 -4.25 -5.20
C ILE A 602 50.57 -2.98 -5.30
N GLY A 603 51.85 -3.05 -4.90
CA GLY A 603 52.80 -1.97 -5.02
C GLY A 603 54.12 -2.48 -5.60
N LEU A 604 54.79 -1.71 -6.41
CA LEU A 604 56.09 -2.01 -6.99
C LEU A 604 57.09 -0.97 -6.51
N THR A 605 58.25 -1.43 -6.09
CA THR A 605 59.36 -0.57 -5.68
C THR A 605 60.61 -0.90 -6.52
N GLY A 606 61.23 0.08 -7.08
CA GLY A 606 62.50 -0.03 -7.78
C GLY A 606 63.66 0.51 -6.95
N ASP A 607 64.85 0.46 -7.52
CA ASP A 607 66.06 0.95 -6.88
C ASP A 607 65.97 2.44 -6.43
N THR A 608 65.15 3.23 -7.05
CA THR A 608 65.02 4.66 -6.83
C THR A 608 63.56 5.09 -6.64
N GLY A 609 62.73 4.35 -5.95
CA GLY A 609 61.37 4.78 -5.63
C GLY A 609 60.38 3.63 -5.49
N SER A 610 59.15 3.98 -5.07
CA SER A 610 58.06 3.05 -4.93
C SER A 610 56.77 3.58 -5.52
N THR A 611 55.92 2.70 -6.03
CA THR A 611 54.60 3.07 -6.59
C THR A 611 53.57 3.36 -5.51
N GLY A 612 53.82 3.02 -4.26
CA GLY A 612 52.81 2.97 -3.22
C GLY A 612 51.80 1.82 -3.46
N LEU A 613 51.10 1.44 -2.42
CA LEU A 613 50.07 0.42 -2.49
C LEU A 613 48.83 0.93 -3.23
N LYS A 614 48.33 0.18 -4.21
CA LYS A 614 47.08 0.41 -4.91
C LYS A 614 46.05 -0.60 -4.47
N TYR A 615 44.86 -0.14 -4.13
CA TYR A 615 43.77 -0.96 -3.66
C TYR A 615 42.69 -1.08 -4.72
N LEU A 616 42.26 -2.29 -5.01
CA LEU A 616 41.24 -2.56 -6.03
C LEU A 616 39.88 -1.97 -5.70
N LYS A 617 39.62 -1.67 -4.44
CA LYS A 617 38.37 -1.00 -4.01
C LYS A 617 38.24 0.46 -4.48
N ASP A 618 39.35 1.08 -4.85
CA ASP A 618 39.39 2.49 -5.21
C ASP A 618 39.32 2.70 -6.74
N GLY A 619 39.09 1.62 -7.51
CA GLY A 619 39.04 1.63 -8.97
C GLY A 619 40.28 1.06 -9.61
N ASP A 620 40.57 1.46 -10.84
CA ASP A 620 41.72 0.96 -11.59
C ASP A 620 43.05 1.23 -10.89
N ALA A 621 43.84 0.17 -10.73
CA ALA A 621 45.19 0.29 -10.19
C ALA A 621 46.22 0.25 -11.34
N THR A 622 46.88 1.38 -11.56
CA THR A 622 47.93 1.50 -12.54
C THR A 622 49.30 1.42 -11.87
N PHE A 623 50.12 0.50 -12.29
CA PHE A 623 51.48 0.36 -11.86
C PHE A 623 52.43 0.53 -13.05
N LYS A 624 53.43 1.37 -12.88
CA LYS A 624 54.50 1.50 -13.85
C LYS A 624 55.66 0.64 -13.40
N VAL A 625 55.94 -0.39 -14.15
CA VAL A 625 57.14 -1.23 -13.96
C VAL A 625 58.12 -0.87 -15.06
N ALA A 626 59.24 -0.32 -14.71
CA ALA A 626 60.27 0.10 -15.65
C ALA A 626 61.57 -0.62 -15.33
N GLY A 627 62.15 -1.24 -16.31
CA GLY A 627 63.53 -1.75 -16.26
C GLY A 627 64.50 -0.65 -16.67
N ASP A 628 65.79 -0.89 -16.51
CA ASP A 628 66.86 0.00 -16.94
C ASP A 628 67.19 -0.07 -18.44
N GLY A 629 66.53 -0.99 -19.16
CA GLY A 629 66.76 -1.21 -20.59
C GLY A 629 67.97 -2.06 -20.96
N ASN A 630 68.78 -2.39 -19.97
CA ASN A 630 70.01 -3.16 -20.19
C ASN A 630 69.86 -4.63 -19.75
N LEU A 631 69.55 -4.87 -18.48
CA LEU A 631 69.39 -6.21 -17.92
C LEU A 631 67.96 -6.62 -17.66
N VAL A 632 67.12 -5.65 -17.43
CA VAL A 632 65.69 -5.86 -17.17
C VAL A 632 64.85 -4.99 -18.10
N THR A 633 64.02 -5.59 -18.90
CA THR A 633 63.01 -4.90 -19.70
C THR A 633 61.62 -5.39 -19.35
N THR A 634 60.66 -4.49 -19.39
CA THR A 634 59.26 -4.82 -19.09
C THR A 634 58.38 -4.45 -20.27
N ALA A 635 57.44 -5.30 -20.60
CA ALA A 635 56.43 -5.05 -21.61
C ALA A 635 55.04 -5.37 -21.03
N GLY A 636 54.13 -4.40 -21.06
CA GLY A 636 52.76 -4.56 -20.59
C GLY A 636 51.82 -4.94 -21.74
N SER A 637 50.90 -5.83 -21.47
CA SER A 637 49.83 -6.22 -22.38
C SER A 637 48.53 -6.48 -21.60
N ALA A 638 47.44 -6.65 -22.28
CA ALA A 638 46.17 -7.00 -21.63
C ALA A 638 46.20 -8.35 -20.87
N ALA A 639 47.11 -9.24 -21.20
CA ALA A 639 47.24 -10.57 -20.60
C ALA A 639 48.30 -10.65 -19.48
N GLY A 640 49.10 -9.63 -19.27
CA GLY A 640 50.11 -9.60 -18.21
C GLY A 640 51.32 -8.70 -18.50
N VAL A 641 52.22 -8.62 -17.53
CA VAL A 641 53.51 -7.92 -17.63
C VAL A 641 54.61 -8.95 -17.78
N LYS A 642 55.42 -8.80 -18.80
CA LYS A 642 56.65 -9.59 -18.97
C LYS A 642 57.84 -8.74 -18.50
N VAL A 643 58.59 -9.29 -17.58
CA VAL A 643 59.80 -8.71 -17.02
C VAL A 643 61.02 -9.48 -17.54
#